data_adbb57b4198de64fa97c18e62077a672
#
_entry.id   adbb57b4198de64fa97c18e62077a672
#
_cell.length_a   1.000
_cell.length_b   1.000
_cell.length_c   1.000
_cell.angle_alpha   90.00
_cell.angle_beta   90.00
_cell.angle_gamma   90.00
#
_symmetry.space_group_name_H-M   'P 1'
#
loop_
_entity.id
_entity.type
_entity.pdbx_description
1 polymer ?
#
loop_
_entity_poly.entity_id
_entity_poly.type
_entity_poly.pdbx_seq_one_letter_code
_entity_poly.pdbx_strand_id
1 'polypeptide(L)'
;VSEETGRRTSSESLGDSPSIGGESSNRDTRQLYEFGHYRLDPAERKLLRGNEIVTLTPKAFDTLVLLVRYSGHLLEKDELIRMLWPDTFVEDGSLSNNIFLLRKALGEDPAFIETVPRRGYRFIGAVRRFPDGGPGPREELRLGSPPPDAPLDLQPRALAVATLPTKARPLSQNRAAAGITVLVVLALVAAALWLYRSAAGRGPIDSVAVLPFENAGGDPNTEYLSDGIAESLINSLSQLPHLKVMSRDSAFHYRGEVPDVQTVGHKLGVRAVFKGRVAQHGDMLAISAELIDARDNSHIWGQQYIRKPSDIFALQEEIAKEMTAALRVRLTGEEEKRLGKTYTASPEAYENYLKGRYWFNKQTEEGFHKGIEYFERSITKDPTYALGYAGLADCYISLANFGAVSAKEGYSKAREWAQKALKLDDTLVEAHVSLASVKTDYEWDWLEGEKEARRAIELNPSDARARVAHAEVLWTTGKLDESIQETKRALELDPLSINSNDALEFEFFLARQYDQAIEQAAKTLELDPKYISAYYVRGVAYVKKSMYKEAMAEFEKGVAIAADNPSALTGLGYGFAVTGRRADAEKVLARLNELSKREFVSPVWMAKIYSGLGEKDKAFESLERAYEDRSIVSVAYIKTNPMLDPLRSDPRFAELLRRMNL
;
A
#
# COMPACT_ATOMS: atom_id res chain seq x y z
N VAL A 1 8.39 -4.39 -59.47
CA VAL A 1 8.15 -5.56 -60.27
C VAL A 1 7.17 -6.41 -59.45
N SER A 2 5.89 -6.19 -59.66
CA SER A 2 4.92 -6.94 -60.48
C SER A 2 4.48 -8.21 -59.83
N GLU A 3 3.30 -8.34 -59.54
CA GLU A 3 1.97 -8.61 -60.14
C GLU A 3 1.41 -9.86 -59.48
N GLU A 4 0.22 -9.74 -58.94
CA GLU A 4 -1.11 -10.12 -59.48
C GLU A 4 -1.38 -11.62 -59.60
N THR A 5 -2.43 -12.06 -59.08
CA THR A 5 -3.77 -12.54 -59.51
C THR A 5 -4.20 -13.65 -58.56
N GLY A 6 -5.40 -13.86 -58.04
CA GLY A 6 -6.73 -13.56 -58.52
C GLY A 6 -7.64 -14.78 -58.39
N ARG A 7 -8.93 -14.54 -58.00
CA ARG A 7 -10.13 -15.41 -58.14
C ARG A 7 -10.53 -16.30 -56.96
N ARG A 8 -11.66 -15.91 -56.27
CA ARG A 8 -13.09 -16.28 -56.51
C ARG A 8 -13.39 -17.75 -56.34
N THR A 9 -14.29 -18.11 -55.51
CA THR A 9 -15.78 -18.16 -55.47
C THR A 9 -16.15 -18.96 -54.22
N SER A 10 -17.20 -18.92 -53.52
CA SER A 10 -18.60 -18.67 -53.60
C SER A 10 -19.21 -18.97 -52.23
N SER A 11 -20.03 -18.12 -51.77
CA SER A 11 -21.38 -18.26 -51.20
C SER A 11 -21.76 -19.54 -50.46
N GLU A 12 -22.18 -19.32 -49.19
CA GLU A 12 -23.55 -19.75 -48.76
C GLU A 12 -23.99 -18.98 -47.53
N SER A 13 -25.20 -18.51 -47.64
CA SER A 13 -25.99 -17.74 -46.71
C SER A 13 -26.45 -18.55 -45.50
N LEU A 14 -26.56 -17.91 -44.35
CA LEU A 14 -27.72 -18.09 -43.45
C LEU A 14 -27.63 -17.18 -42.22
N GLY A 15 -28.68 -16.42 -41.99
CA GLY A 15 -29.14 -16.05 -40.67
C GLY A 15 -29.03 -14.56 -40.30
N ASP A 16 -30.03 -13.82 -40.70
CA ASP A 16 -30.33 -12.48 -40.19
C ASP A 16 -30.28 -12.39 -38.67
N SER A 17 -29.46 -11.49 -38.17
CA SER A 17 -29.63 -10.88 -36.86
C SER A 17 -29.91 -9.39 -37.07
N PRO A 18 -30.94 -8.82 -36.44
CA PRO A 18 -31.30 -7.44 -36.69
C PRO A 18 -30.27 -6.49 -36.10
N SER A 19 -29.64 -5.72 -36.96
CA SER A 19 -28.85 -4.54 -36.64
C SER A 19 -29.76 -3.48 -36.01
N ILE A 20 -29.60 -3.21 -34.71
CA ILE A 20 -30.17 -2.03 -34.06
C ILE A 20 -29.12 -0.92 -34.16
N GLY A 21 -29.15 -0.18 -35.23
CA GLY A 21 -28.46 1.08 -35.39
C GLY A 21 -29.46 2.16 -35.75
N GLY A 22 -29.50 3.24 -34.98
CA GLY A 22 -30.03 4.52 -35.43
C GLY A 22 -31.25 5.06 -34.67
N GLU A 23 -31.04 6.17 -33.97
CA GLU A 23 -32.06 7.16 -33.59
C GLU A 23 -33.17 6.79 -32.58
N SER A 24 -32.79 6.86 -31.28
CA SER A 24 -33.80 7.11 -30.23
C SER A 24 -33.14 7.76 -28.98
N SER A 25 -32.50 8.91 -29.15
CA SER A 25 -31.74 9.54 -28.06
C SER A 25 -32.51 10.49 -27.14
N ASN A 26 -33.85 10.70 -27.31
CA ASN A 26 -34.51 11.76 -26.54
C ASN A 26 -35.93 11.41 -26.00
N ARG A 27 -36.40 10.17 -26.06
CA ARG A 27 -37.66 9.76 -25.44
C ARG A 27 -37.56 8.82 -24.26
N ASP A 28 -36.39 8.24 -24.01
CA ASP A 28 -36.22 7.16 -23.04
C ASP A 28 -35.81 7.62 -21.61
N THR A 29 -35.49 8.91 -21.42
CA THR A 29 -35.01 9.46 -20.13
C THR A 29 -36.12 9.73 -19.10
N ARG A 30 -37.38 9.55 -19.44
CA ARG A 30 -38.53 9.83 -18.54
C ARG A 30 -39.35 8.58 -18.18
N GLN A 31 -38.78 7.40 -18.24
CA GLN A 31 -39.47 6.16 -17.95
C GLN A 31 -39.13 5.66 -16.54
N LEU A 32 -40.16 5.52 -15.69
CA LEU A 32 -40.02 4.95 -14.35
C LEU A 32 -40.19 3.42 -14.41
N TYR A 33 -39.38 2.72 -13.60
CA TYR A 33 -39.42 1.26 -13.49
C TYR A 33 -39.72 0.85 -12.03
N GLU A 34 -40.61 -0.14 -11.85
CA GLU A 34 -40.83 -0.80 -10.56
C GLU A 34 -40.55 -2.29 -10.66
N PHE A 35 -39.82 -2.81 -9.67
CA PHE A 35 -39.51 -4.23 -9.53
C PHE A 35 -39.39 -4.60 -8.04
N GLY A 36 -40.08 -5.64 -7.61
CA GLY A 36 -40.17 -5.99 -6.19
C GLY A 36 -40.66 -4.81 -5.36
N HIS A 37 -39.87 -4.40 -4.39
CA HIS A 37 -40.11 -3.24 -3.53
C HIS A 37 -39.38 -1.98 -3.96
N TYR A 38 -38.75 -2.01 -5.15
CA TYR A 38 -37.92 -0.93 -5.65
C TYR A 38 -38.59 -0.13 -6.75
N ARG A 39 -38.34 1.19 -6.74
CA ARG A 39 -38.69 2.12 -7.79
C ARG A 39 -37.43 2.77 -8.32
N LEU A 40 -37.15 2.62 -9.62
CA LEU A 40 -36.00 3.19 -10.30
C LEU A 40 -36.44 4.34 -11.19
N ASP A 41 -35.88 5.52 -10.92
CA ASP A 41 -36.06 6.75 -11.71
C ASP A 41 -34.75 7.09 -12.42
N PRO A 42 -34.62 6.78 -13.72
CA PRO A 42 -33.43 7.11 -14.48
C PRO A 42 -33.19 8.61 -14.68
N ALA A 43 -34.27 9.41 -14.74
CA ALA A 43 -34.19 10.85 -14.96
C ALA A 43 -33.63 11.58 -13.72
N GLU A 44 -34.13 11.23 -12.55
CA GLU A 44 -33.68 11.78 -11.26
C GLU A 44 -32.45 11.02 -10.68
N ARG A 45 -31.99 9.97 -11.37
CA ARG A 45 -30.93 9.05 -10.93
C ARG A 45 -31.15 8.54 -9.50
N LYS A 46 -32.39 8.12 -9.20
CA LYS A 46 -32.77 7.64 -7.85
C LYS A 46 -33.25 6.20 -7.90
N LEU A 47 -32.81 5.40 -6.95
CA LEU A 47 -33.38 4.11 -6.61
C LEU A 47 -34.05 4.23 -5.24
N LEU A 48 -35.33 3.88 -5.15
CA LEU A 48 -36.09 3.94 -3.91
C LEU A 48 -36.53 2.53 -3.50
N ARG A 49 -36.41 2.23 -2.20
CA ARG A 49 -37.02 1.05 -1.57
C ARG A 49 -38.13 1.52 -0.65
N GLY A 50 -39.38 1.40 -1.12
CA GLY A 50 -40.50 2.11 -0.48
C GLY A 50 -40.25 3.63 -0.56
N ASN A 51 -40.09 4.30 0.57
CA ASN A 51 -39.82 5.75 0.65
C ASN A 51 -38.35 6.08 0.95
N GLU A 52 -37.48 5.09 1.08
CA GLU A 52 -36.05 5.29 1.39
C GLU A 52 -35.18 5.29 0.12
N ILE A 53 -34.25 6.22 0.03
CA ILE A 53 -33.29 6.30 -1.09
C ILE A 53 -32.20 5.24 -0.88
N VAL A 54 -32.02 4.37 -1.87
CA VAL A 54 -30.92 3.41 -1.93
C VAL A 54 -29.76 4.05 -2.70
N THR A 55 -28.66 4.33 -2.00
CA THR A 55 -27.48 4.97 -2.60
C THR A 55 -26.70 3.97 -3.44
N LEU A 56 -26.46 4.30 -4.71
CA LEU A 56 -25.62 3.54 -5.65
C LEU A 56 -24.51 4.45 -6.21
N THR A 57 -23.38 3.85 -6.53
CA THR A 57 -22.36 4.58 -7.31
C THR A 57 -22.89 4.90 -8.71
N PRO A 58 -22.44 5.98 -9.37
CA PRO A 58 -22.94 6.38 -10.69
C PRO A 58 -22.92 5.24 -11.71
N LYS A 59 -21.85 4.45 -11.76
CA LYS A 59 -21.73 3.33 -12.72
C LYS A 59 -22.55 2.10 -12.32
N ALA A 60 -22.71 1.81 -11.03
CA ALA A 60 -23.64 0.78 -10.56
C ALA A 60 -25.10 1.16 -10.89
N PHE A 61 -25.45 2.43 -10.73
CA PHE A 61 -26.77 2.93 -11.13
C PHE A 61 -27.02 2.75 -12.64
N ASP A 62 -26.06 3.16 -13.48
CA ASP A 62 -26.15 3.01 -14.95
C ASP A 62 -26.24 1.52 -15.34
N THR A 63 -25.50 0.64 -14.66
CA THR A 63 -25.57 -0.82 -14.84
C THR A 63 -26.96 -1.34 -14.50
N LEU A 64 -27.56 -0.87 -13.40
CA LEU A 64 -28.92 -1.26 -13.01
C LEU A 64 -29.95 -0.80 -14.04
N VAL A 65 -29.84 0.44 -14.53
CA VAL A 65 -30.75 0.97 -15.55
C VAL A 65 -30.73 0.11 -16.82
N LEU A 66 -29.54 -0.30 -17.28
CA LEU A 66 -29.40 -1.18 -18.44
C LEU A 66 -30.00 -2.55 -18.17
N LEU A 67 -29.67 -3.18 -17.05
CA LEU A 67 -30.20 -4.50 -16.70
C LEU A 67 -31.74 -4.51 -16.58
N VAL A 68 -32.31 -3.48 -15.97
CA VAL A 68 -33.78 -3.34 -15.81
C VAL A 68 -34.43 -3.02 -17.15
N ARG A 69 -33.81 -2.20 -18.00
CA ARG A 69 -34.30 -1.87 -19.35
C ARG A 69 -34.43 -3.11 -20.23
N TYR A 70 -33.43 -3.98 -20.17
CA TYR A 70 -33.35 -5.25 -20.92
C TYR A 70 -33.74 -6.47 -20.06
N SER A 71 -34.64 -6.27 -19.08
CA SER A 71 -35.12 -7.34 -18.20
C SER A 71 -35.58 -8.59 -18.97
N GLY A 72 -35.12 -9.75 -18.52
CA GLY A 72 -35.37 -11.05 -19.15
C GLY A 72 -34.37 -11.45 -20.24
N HIS A 73 -33.59 -10.51 -20.78
CA HIS A 73 -32.58 -10.78 -21.81
C HIS A 73 -31.20 -10.94 -21.18
N LEU A 74 -30.38 -11.83 -21.78
CA LEU A 74 -28.97 -11.94 -21.43
C LEU A 74 -28.22 -10.76 -22.07
N LEU A 75 -27.53 -9.97 -21.26
CA LEU A 75 -26.57 -8.99 -21.73
C LEU A 75 -25.16 -9.56 -21.56
N GLU A 76 -24.43 -9.65 -22.67
CA GLU A 76 -23.06 -10.14 -22.66
C GLU A 76 -22.12 -9.14 -21.99
N LYS A 77 -21.00 -9.61 -21.39
CA LYS A 77 -20.07 -8.75 -20.66
C LYS A 77 -19.53 -7.64 -21.55
N ASP A 78 -19.07 -7.99 -22.74
CA ASP A 78 -18.50 -7.04 -23.71
C ASP A 78 -19.53 -6.01 -24.19
N GLU A 79 -20.80 -6.39 -24.25
CA GLU A 79 -21.90 -5.50 -24.61
C GLU A 79 -22.17 -4.50 -23.47
N LEU A 80 -22.23 -4.98 -22.23
CA LEU A 80 -22.39 -4.11 -21.06
C LEU A 80 -21.22 -3.16 -20.89
N ILE A 81 -19.99 -3.62 -21.09
CA ILE A 81 -18.78 -2.79 -21.02
C ILE A 81 -18.84 -1.69 -22.08
N ARG A 82 -19.15 -2.02 -23.33
CA ARG A 82 -19.27 -1.03 -24.41
C ARG A 82 -20.37 0.01 -24.15
N MET A 83 -21.51 -0.41 -23.59
CA MET A 83 -22.60 0.53 -23.27
C MET A 83 -22.30 1.42 -22.08
N LEU A 84 -21.60 0.91 -21.07
CA LEU A 84 -21.29 1.65 -19.85
C LEU A 84 -20.04 2.54 -19.97
N TRP A 85 -19.07 2.14 -20.80
CA TRP A 85 -17.79 2.83 -20.99
C TRP A 85 -17.43 2.94 -22.49
N PRO A 86 -18.19 3.70 -23.31
CA PRO A 86 -18.02 3.75 -24.76
C PRO A 86 -16.64 4.25 -25.20
N ASP A 87 -16.00 5.11 -24.38
CA ASP A 87 -14.75 5.80 -24.72
C ASP A 87 -13.56 5.36 -23.86
N THR A 88 -13.71 4.27 -23.07
CA THR A 88 -12.68 3.86 -22.10
C THR A 88 -12.51 2.34 -22.14
N PHE A 89 -11.26 1.88 -22.26
CA PHE A 89 -10.95 0.47 -22.07
C PHE A 89 -11.05 0.11 -20.59
N VAL A 90 -11.91 -0.85 -20.25
CA VAL A 90 -12.19 -1.26 -18.85
C VAL A 90 -12.11 -2.77 -18.76
N GLU A 91 -11.42 -3.28 -17.74
CA GLU A 91 -11.32 -4.71 -17.46
C GLU A 91 -12.63 -5.29 -16.91
N ASP A 92 -12.85 -6.58 -17.14
CA ASP A 92 -13.99 -7.38 -16.66
C ASP A 92 -14.28 -7.21 -15.14
N GLY A 93 -13.25 -6.91 -14.36
CA GLY A 93 -13.33 -6.68 -12.91
C GLY A 93 -14.26 -5.53 -12.53
N SER A 94 -14.28 -4.45 -13.31
CA SER A 94 -15.11 -3.26 -13.04
C SER A 94 -16.60 -3.55 -13.19
N LEU A 95 -16.99 -4.33 -14.21
CA LEU A 95 -18.37 -4.76 -14.38
C LEU A 95 -18.78 -5.72 -13.27
N SER A 96 -17.92 -6.67 -12.91
CA SER A 96 -18.19 -7.63 -11.83
C SER A 96 -18.38 -6.93 -10.49
N ASN A 97 -17.62 -5.87 -10.21
CA ASN A 97 -17.78 -5.05 -9.00
C ASN A 97 -19.13 -4.30 -9.00
N ASN A 98 -19.55 -3.72 -10.13
CA ASN A 98 -20.88 -3.08 -10.20
C ASN A 98 -22.00 -4.09 -9.92
N ILE A 99 -21.93 -5.31 -10.45
CA ILE A 99 -22.89 -6.37 -10.18
C ILE A 99 -22.89 -6.76 -8.70
N PHE A 100 -21.72 -6.86 -8.07
CA PHE A 100 -21.61 -7.12 -6.63
C PHE A 100 -22.29 -6.01 -5.80
N LEU A 101 -22.00 -4.74 -6.10
CA LEU A 101 -22.62 -3.59 -5.44
C LEU A 101 -24.14 -3.58 -5.60
N LEU A 102 -24.64 -3.92 -6.79
CA LEU A 102 -26.06 -4.02 -7.05
C LEU A 102 -26.72 -5.13 -6.23
N ARG A 103 -26.12 -6.31 -6.16
CA ARG A 103 -26.64 -7.41 -5.33
C ARG A 103 -26.69 -7.02 -3.86
N LYS A 104 -25.63 -6.37 -3.36
CA LYS A 104 -25.57 -5.86 -1.99
C LYS A 104 -26.66 -4.82 -1.71
N ALA A 105 -26.93 -3.91 -2.63
CA ALA A 105 -27.91 -2.84 -2.49
C ALA A 105 -29.35 -3.32 -2.62
N LEU A 106 -29.59 -4.32 -3.47
CA LEU A 106 -30.91 -4.92 -3.69
C LEU A 106 -31.28 -6.00 -2.66
N GLY A 107 -30.38 -6.28 -1.71
CA GLY A 107 -30.57 -7.30 -0.66
C GLY A 107 -30.20 -8.70 -1.13
N GLU A 108 -30.09 -9.63 -0.16
CA GLU A 108 -29.67 -11.03 -0.38
C GLU A 108 -30.71 -11.89 -1.11
N ASP A 109 -31.81 -11.31 -1.55
CA ASP A 109 -32.75 -12.06 -2.39
C ASP A 109 -32.10 -12.27 -3.78
N PRO A 110 -31.65 -13.49 -4.13
CA PRO A 110 -30.86 -13.76 -5.35
C PRO A 110 -31.68 -13.54 -6.63
N ALA A 111 -32.95 -13.11 -6.49
CA ALA A 111 -33.96 -13.11 -7.51
C ALA A 111 -33.82 -12.00 -8.58
N PHE A 112 -32.95 -10.98 -8.43
CA PHE A 112 -32.97 -9.88 -9.39
C PHE A 112 -31.91 -9.99 -10.49
N ILE A 113 -30.67 -10.45 -10.19
CA ILE A 113 -29.56 -10.50 -11.16
C ILE A 113 -28.96 -11.90 -11.19
N GLU A 114 -29.19 -12.60 -12.28
CA GLU A 114 -28.62 -13.91 -12.58
C GLU A 114 -27.24 -13.74 -13.27
N THR A 115 -26.24 -14.53 -12.87
CA THR A 115 -25.00 -14.67 -13.61
C THR A 115 -25.09 -15.87 -14.54
N VAL A 116 -24.92 -15.64 -15.84
CA VAL A 116 -24.73 -16.72 -16.82
C VAL A 116 -23.24 -16.96 -17.01
N PRO A 117 -22.68 -18.10 -16.52
CA PRO A 117 -21.25 -18.34 -16.51
C PRO A 117 -20.61 -18.14 -17.88
N ARG A 118 -19.49 -17.42 -17.93
CA ARG A 118 -18.69 -17.08 -19.13
C ARG A 118 -19.40 -16.24 -20.19
N ARG A 119 -20.66 -15.83 -19.99
CA ARG A 119 -21.42 -15.06 -20.99
C ARG A 119 -21.79 -13.66 -20.51
N GLY A 120 -22.43 -13.51 -19.35
CA GLY A 120 -22.88 -12.20 -18.92
C GLY A 120 -23.87 -12.24 -17.77
N TYR A 121 -24.80 -11.26 -17.77
CA TYR A 121 -25.75 -11.07 -16.70
C TYR A 121 -27.17 -10.90 -17.26
N ARG A 122 -28.18 -11.33 -16.49
CA ARG A 122 -29.59 -11.21 -16.81
C ARG A 122 -30.36 -10.67 -15.62
N PHE A 123 -31.24 -9.70 -15.85
CA PHE A 123 -32.17 -9.27 -14.83
C PHE A 123 -33.44 -10.16 -14.90
N ILE A 124 -33.73 -10.86 -13.80
CA ILE A 124 -34.82 -11.85 -13.73
C ILE A 124 -36.01 -11.38 -12.90
N GLY A 125 -35.94 -10.18 -12.30
CA GLY A 125 -37.05 -9.56 -11.60
C GLY A 125 -38.18 -9.14 -12.56
N ALA A 126 -39.44 -9.31 -12.15
CA ALA A 126 -40.58 -8.78 -12.91
C ALA A 126 -40.55 -7.24 -12.88
N VAL A 127 -40.40 -6.61 -14.06
CA VAL A 127 -40.30 -5.14 -14.20
C VAL A 127 -41.60 -4.59 -14.76
N ARG A 128 -42.19 -3.60 -14.06
CA ARG A 128 -43.30 -2.76 -14.57
C ARG A 128 -42.73 -1.43 -15.05
N ARG A 129 -43.19 -0.96 -16.21
CA ARG A 129 -42.78 0.30 -16.83
C ARG A 129 -43.93 1.29 -16.76
N PHE A 130 -43.68 2.51 -16.32
CA PHE A 130 -44.65 3.59 -16.24
C PHE A 130 -44.21 4.74 -17.13
N PRO A 131 -45.03 5.20 -18.11
CA PRO A 131 -44.76 6.42 -18.83
C PRO A 131 -44.95 7.65 -17.93
N ASP A 132 -44.25 8.73 -18.23
CA ASP A 132 -44.30 9.99 -17.50
C ASP A 132 -45.74 10.50 -17.29
N GLY A 133 -46.17 10.67 -16.04
CA GLY A 133 -47.51 11.14 -15.71
C GLY A 133 -48.33 10.24 -14.76
N GLY A 134 -47.70 9.27 -14.09
CA GLY A 134 -48.36 8.40 -13.13
C GLY A 134 -48.70 9.11 -11.81
N PRO A 135 -49.78 8.68 -11.11
CA PRO A 135 -50.51 9.45 -10.12
C PRO A 135 -49.75 9.72 -8.82
N GLY A 136 -49.99 10.91 -8.28
CA GLY A 136 -49.60 11.34 -6.94
C GLY A 136 -50.16 10.46 -5.82
N PRO A 137 -49.88 10.78 -4.54
CA PRO A 137 -50.05 9.87 -3.43
C PRO A 137 -51.48 9.36 -3.31
N ARG A 138 -51.62 8.04 -3.27
CA ARG A 138 -52.91 7.38 -3.10
C ARG A 138 -53.36 7.44 -1.65
N GLU A 139 -54.50 8.11 -1.50
CA GLU A 139 -55.48 7.99 -0.44
C GLU A 139 -55.88 6.52 -0.21
N GLU A 140 -56.06 6.15 1.03
CA GLU A 140 -56.53 4.82 1.45
C GLU A 140 -57.86 4.45 0.81
N LEU A 141 -57.88 3.39 0.04
CA LEU A 141 -59.13 2.76 -0.42
C LEU A 141 -59.59 1.69 0.58
N ARG A 142 -60.68 2.02 1.28
CA ARG A 142 -61.47 1.10 2.09
C ARG A 142 -61.99 -0.05 1.23
N LEU A 143 -61.86 -1.26 1.75
CA LEU A 143 -62.48 -2.45 1.19
C LEU A 143 -64.03 -2.33 1.29
N GLY A 144 -64.65 -2.37 0.17
CA GLY A 144 -66.13 -2.58 0.04
C GLY A 144 -66.45 -4.06 0.14
N SER A 145 -67.55 -4.33 0.83
CA SER A 145 -68.16 -5.63 1.10
C SER A 145 -68.86 -6.26 -0.13
N PRO A 146 -69.04 -7.59 -0.20
CA PRO A 146 -69.84 -8.23 -1.20
C PRO A 146 -71.35 -8.25 -0.79
N PRO A 147 -72.29 -8.32 -1.73
CA PRO A 147 -73.72 -8.29 -1.48
C PRO A 147 -74.34 -9.68 -1.15
N PRO A 148 -75.66 -9.74 -0.81
CA PRO A 148 -76.17 -10.63 0.19
C PRO A 148 -76.99 -11.79 -0.37
N ASP A 149 -77.20 -12.80 0.48
CA ASP A 149 -78.54 -13.48 0.50
C ASP A 149 -78.74 -14.18 1.84
N ALA A 150 -79.92 -13.93 2.39
CA ALA A 150 -80.52 -14.38 3.65
C ALA A 150 -81.25 -15.76 3.46
N PRO A 151 -81.97 -16.36 4.42
CA PRO A 151 -82.47 -15.85 5.70
C PRO A 151 -82.61 -16.87 6.86
N LEU A 152 -82.91 -16.33 8.07
CA LEU A 152 -83.79 -16.84 9.13
C LEU A 152 -83.34 -18.09 9.95
N ASP A 153 -83.46 -18.25 11.22
CA ASP A 153 -84.48 -17.73 12.16
C ASP A 153 -84.10 -18.07 13.63
N LEU A 154 -84.64 -17.23 14.54
CA LEU A 154 -85.13 -17.52 15.87
C LEU A 154 -84.22 -17.73 17.10
N GLN A 155 -84.38 -16.75 17.91
CA GLN A 155 -84.29 -16.64 19.36
C GLN A 155 -85.07 -17.72 20.15
N PRO A 156 -85.21 -17.71 21.51
CA PRO A 156 -84.42 -17.09 22.62
C PRO A 156 -84.41 -17.97 23.91
N ARG A 157 -83.94 -17.33 24.99
CA ARG A 157 -84.20 -17.57 26.44
C ARG A 157 -83.07 -18.07 27.25
N ALA A 158 -82.58 -17.28 28.08
CA ALA A 158 -82.96 -16.63 29.35
C ALA A 158 -82.81 -17.49 30.61
N LEU A 159 -82.20 -16.86 31.61
CA LEU A 159 -82.34 -17.10 33.08
C LEU A 159 -81.55 -18.27 33.63
N ALA A 160 -80.89 -18.18 34.71
CA ALA A 160 -80.72 -17.28 35.86
C ALA A 160 -79.67 -17.81 36.85
N VAL A 161 -79.03 -16.92 37.48
CA VAL A 161 -78.82 -16.78 38.95
C VAL A 161 -78.02 -17.82 39.77
N ALA A 162 -77.04 -17.24 40.43
CA ALA A 162 -76.52 -17.51 41.77
C ALA A 162 -75.53 -18.70 41.93
N THR A 163 -74.43 -18.59 42.58
CA THR A 163 -73.98 -18.02 43.82
C THR A 163 -72.46 -18.22 43.97
N LEU A 164 -71.82 -17.30 44.64
CA LEU A 164 -70.51 -17.35 45.19
C LEU A 164 -70.37 -18.50 46.26
N PRO A 165 -69.14 -18.85 46.78
CA PRO A 165 -67.82 -18.24 46.65
C PRO A 165 -66.67 -19.29 46.63
N THR A 166 -65.45 -18.94 46.34
CA THR A 166 -64.27 -19.05 47.21
C THR A 166 -62.95 -18.97 46.45
N LYS A 167 -62.19 -18.03 46.88
CA LYS A 167 -60.71 -17.93 46.89
C LYS A 167 -59.90 -18.90 46.00
N ALA A 168 -59.32 -18.38 44.92
CA ALA A 168 -58.02 -18.82 44.44
C ALA A 168 -57.19 -17.57 44.04
N ARG A 169 -56.02 -17.46 44.60
CA ARG A 169 -55.01 -16.41 44.39
C ARG A 169 -54.60 -16.33 42.91
N PRO A 170 -54.40 -15.14 42.33
CA PRO A 170 -53.80 -15.03 41.00
C PRO A 170 -52.27 -15.04 41.15
N LEU A 171 -51.63 -16.16 40.77
CA LEU A 171 -50.17 -16.34 40.71
C LEU A 171 -49.71 -16.44 39.25
N SER A 172 -50.14 -15.53 38.37
CA SER A 172 -49.67 -15.52 36.97
C SER A 172 -49.37 -14.15 36.35
N GLN A 173 -49.70 -13.03 37.02
CA GLN A 173 -49.43 -11.70 36.46
C GLN A 173 -47.99 -11.24 36.69
N ASN A 174 -47.27 -11.75 37.71
CA ASN A 174 -45.89 -11.32 38.00
C ASN A 174 -44.84 -11.96 37.09
N ARG A 175 -45.14 -13.09 36.44
CA ARG A 175 -44.17 -13.72 35.50
C ARG A 175 -44.12 -13.04 34.16
N ALA A 176 -45.24 -12.54 33.66
CA ALA A 176 -45.28 -11.76 32.41
C ALA A 176 -44.62 -10.38 32.61
N ALA A 177 -44.89 -9.70 33.74
CA ALA A 177 -44.25 -8.43 34.09
C ALA A 177 -42.74 -8.58 34.29
N ALA A 178 -42.29 -9.66 34.98
CA ALA A 178 -40.87 -9.96 35.16
C ALA A 178 -40.18 -10.28 33.80
N GLY A 179 -40.85 -10.99 32.89
CA GLY A 179 -40.34 -11.28 31.55
C GLY A 179 -40.18 -10.00 30.69
N ILE A 180 -41.13 -9.09 30.76
CA ILE A 180 -41.09 -7.80 30.07
C ILE A 180 -39.97 -6.92 30.65
N THR A 181 -39.82 -6.90 31.99
CA THR A 181 -38.72 -6.14 32.65
C THR A 181 -37.34 -6.66 32.24
N VAL A 182 -37.17 -7.99 32.16
CA VAL A 182 -35.90 -8.60 31.70
C VAL A 182 -35.60 -8.27 30.24
N LEU A 183 -36.61 -8.31 29.35
CA LEU A 183 -36.47 -7.92 27.95
C LEU A 183 -36.11 -6.43 27.79
N VAL A 184 -36.76 -5.56 28.55
CA VAL A 184 -36.42 -4.11 28.55
C VAL A 184 -35.01 -3.88 29.07
N VAL A 185 -34.59 -4.55 30.13
CA VAL A 185 -33.22 -4.44 30.65
C VAL A 185 -32.20 -4.96 29.62
N LEU A 186 -32.48 -6.08 28.96
CA LEU A 186 -31.62 -6.62 27.90
C LEU A 186 -31.56 -5.67 26.69
N ALA A 187 -32.68 -5.08 26.28
CA ALA A 187 -32.73 -4.08 25.22
C ALA A 187 -31.93 -2.81 25.60
N LEU A 188 -32.06 -2.34 26.84
CA LEU A 188 -31.30 -1.20 27.34
C LEU A 188 -29.79 -1.50 27.44
N VAL A 189 -29.41 -2.70 27.87
CA VAL A 189 -28.01 -3.15 27.88
C VAL A 189 -27.49 -3.28 26.45
N ALA A 190 -28.26 -3.85 25.54
CA ALA A 190 -27.89 -3.94 24.12
C ALA A 190 -27.76 -2.53 23.48
N ALA A 191 -28.69 -1.64 23.78
CA ALA A 191 -28.62 -0.23 23.34
C ALA A 191 -27.43 0.51 23.97
N ALA A 192 -27.16 0.31 25.26
CA ALA A 192 -26.00 0.89 25.93
C ALA A 192 -24.69 0.31 25.38
N LEU A 193 -24.61 -0.98 25.10
CA LEU A 193 -23.46 -1.63 24.46
C LEU A 193 -23.28 -1.14 23.00
N TRP A 194 -24.38 -0.96 22.29
CA TRP A 194 -24.35 -0.37 20.94
C TRP A 194 -23.91 1.08 20.94
N LEU A 195 -24.45 1.89 21.86
CA LEU A 195 -24.01 3.28 22.08
C LEU A 195 -22.56 3.37 22.56
N TYR A 196 -22.14 2.46 23.46
CA TYR A 196 -20.74 2.39 23.91
C TYR A 196 -19.82 2.00 22.77
N ARG A 197 -20.16 0.99 21.94
CA ARG A 197 -19.41 0.63 20.75
C ARG A 197 -19.38 1.73 19.70
N SER A 198 -20.49 2.41 19.47
CA SER A 198 -20.55 3.54 18.52
C SER A 198 -19.78 4.77 19.03
N ALA A 199 -19.75 5.00 20.35
CA ALA A 199 -18.95 6.05 20.97
C ALA A 199 -17.45 5.69 21.04
N ALA A 200 -17.12 4.44 21.35
CA ALA A 200 -15.74 3.93 21.31
C ALA A 200 -15.14 3.96 19.90
N GLY A 201 -15.98 3.83 18.86
CA GLY A 201 -15.60 4.01 17.46
C GLY A 201 -15.24 5.44 17.04
N ARG A 202 -15.51 6.44 17.89
CA ARG A 202 -15.26 7.87 17.64
C ARG A 202 -14.02 8.41 18.36
N GLY A 203 -13.11 7.54 18.83
CA GLY A 203 -11.81 7.94 19.38
C GLY A 203 -10.99 8.78 18.38
N PRO A 204 -9.97 9.51 18.83
CA PRO A 204 -9.06 10.23 17.95
C PRO A 204 -8.47 9.25 16.91
N ILE A 205 -8.25 9.75 15.70
CA ILE A 205 -7.60 8.97 14.65
C ILE A 205 -6.10 9.06 14.90
N ASP A 206 -5.49 7.91 15.21
CA ASP A 206 -4.11 7.77 15.64
C ASP A 206 -3.17 7.26 14.53
N SER A 207 -3.71 7.02 13.34
CA SER A 207 -2.95 6.45 12.24
C SER A 207 -3.49 6.90 10.88
N VAL A 208 -2.57 7.26 9.96
CA VAL A 208 -2.89 7.78 8.64
C VAL A 208 -1.91 7.29 7.57
N ALA A 209 -2.43 7.00 6.39
CA ALA A 209 -1.64 6.86 5.16
C ALA A 209 -1.94 8.03 4.22
N VAL A 210 -0.90 8.70 3.74
CA VAL A 210 -0.99 9.75 2.70
C VAL A 210 -0.60 9.11 1.38
N LEU A 211 -1.58 8.86 0.51
CA LEU A 211 -1.34 8.26 -0.79
C LEU A 211 -0.73 9.28 -1.77
N PRO A 212 0.02 8.82 -2.80
CA PRO A 212 0.49 9.71 -3.85
C PRO A 212 -0.70 10.42 -4.49
N PHE A 213 -0.55 11.72 -4.78
CA PHE A 213 -1.62 12.46 -5.41
C PHE A 213 -1.73 12.07 -6.89
N GLU A 214 -2.95 11.99 -7.38
CA GLU A 214 -3.21 11.77 -8.80
C GLU A 214 -2.82 13.02 -9.61
N ASN A 215 -1.97 12.85 -10.62
CA ASN A 215 -1.70 13.90 -11.60
C ASN A 215 -2.87 13.96 -12.59
N ALA A 216 -3.91 14.71 -12.26
CA ALA A 216 -5.14 14.79 -13.04
C ALA A 216 -4.97 15.54 -14.38
N GLY A 217 -3.90 16.31 -14.52
CA GLY A 217 -3.52 16.99 -15.77
C GLY A 217 -2.82 16.08 -16.77
N GLY A 218 -2.29 14.94 -16.32
CA GLY A 218 -1.57 13.97 -17.15
C GLY A 218 -0.26 14.51 -17.74
N ASP A 219 0.21 15.68 -17.33
CA ASP A 219 1.49 16.23 -17.77
C ASP A 219 2.64 15.59 -16.97
N PRO A 220 3.54 14.82 -17.61
CA PRO A 220 4.68 14.21 -16.93
C PRO A 220 5.60 15.21 -16.23
N ASN A 221 5.62 16.47 -16.71
CA ASN A 221 6.45 17.53 -16.11
C ASN A 221 5.92 18.02 -14.76
N THR A 222 4.69 17.68 -14.38
CA THR A 222 4.07 18.03 -13.08
C THR A 222 3.98 16.86 -12.11
N GLU A 223 4.41 15.65 -12.50
CA GLU A 223 4.36 14.46 -11.65
C GLU A 223 5.16 14.63 -10.35
N TYR A 224 6.31 15.32 -10.42
CA TYR A 224 7.11 15.63 -9.23
C TYR A 224 6.36 16.46 -8.18
N LEU A 225 5.37 17.27 -8.58
CA LEU A 225 4.53 18.04 -7.65
C LEU A 225 3.56 17.12 -6.91
N SER A 226 2.92 16.20 -7.63
CA SER A 226 1.98 15.24 -7.04
C SER A 226 2.67 14.38 -5.98
N ASP A 227 3.86 13.88 -6.30
CA ASP A 227 4.69 13.10 -5.39
C ASP A 227 5.21 13.95 -4.23
N GLY A 228 5.76 15.12 -4.54
CA GLY A 228 6.40 15.98 -3.57
C GLY A 228 5.44 16.52 -2.52
N ILE A 229 4.19 16.82 -2.88
CA ILE A 229 3.17 17.23 -1.91
C ILE A 229 2.87 16.09 -0.93
N ALA A 230 2.65 14.87 -1.44
CA ALA A 230 2.38 13.71 -0.61
C ALA A 230 3.57 13.39 0.33
N GLU A 231 4.79 13.38 -0.22
CA GLU A 231 6.01 13.13 0.56
C GLU A 231 6.24 14.20 1.64
N SER A 232 6.03 15.48 1.32
CA SER A 232 6.14 16.57 2.27
C SER A 232 5.12 16.45 3.41
N LEU A 233 3.88 16.07 3.11
CA LEU A 233 2.85 15.82 4.12
C LEU A 233 3.21 14.62 5.00
N ILE A 234 3.73 13.53 4.44
CA ILE A 234 4.22 12.38 5.21
C ILE A 234 5.31 12.85 6.17
N ASN A 235 6.33 13.57 5.68
CA ASN A 235 7.45 14.04 6.49
C ASN A 235 6.99 15.00 7.62
N SER A 236 6.08 15.91 7.32
CA SER A 236 5.57 16.86 8.34
C SER A 236 4.73 16.15 9.40
N LEU A 237 3.82 15.27 8.99
CA LEU A 237 2.93 14.57 9.93
C LEU A 237 3.66 13.52 10.76
N SER A 238 4.72 12.89 10.23
CA SER A 238 5.52 11.87 10.94
C SER A 238 6.30 12.43 12.13
N GLN A 239 6.48 13.74 12.19
CA GLN A 239 7.09 14.42 13.36
C GLN A 239 6.15 14.50 14.58
N LEU A 240 4.87 14.12 14.41
CA LEU A 240 3.88 14.12 15.49
C LEU A 240 3.94 12.79 16.26
N PRO A 241 4.38 12.79 17.54
CA PRO A 241 4.68 11.53 18.26
C PRO A 241 3.44 10.67 18.55
N HIS A 242 2.24 11.23 18.46
CA HIS A 242 0.98 10.52 18.73
C HIS A 242 0.22 10.13 17.48
N LEU A 243 0.79 10.35 16.30
CA LEU A 243 0.21 10.01 15.02
C LEU A 243 1.12 9.00 14.28
N LYS A 244 0.64 7.79 14.11
CA LYS A 244 1.31 6.81 13.26
C LYS A 244 1.09 7.21 11.80
N VAL A 245 2.13 7.62 11.11
CA VAL A 245 2.09 7.96 9.68
C VAL A 245 2.79 6.88 8.89
N MET A 246 2.11 6.32 7.89
CA MET A 246 2.73 5.37 7.01
C MET A 246 3.84 6.02 6.20
N SER A 247 4.93 5.30 6.05
CA SER A 247 6.05 5.75 5.24
C SER A 247 5.66 5.94 3.77
N ARG A 248 6.52 6.67 3.08
CA ARG A 248 6.37 6.91 1.65
C ARG A 248 6.30 5.60 0.86
N ASP A 249 7.20 4.66 1.10
CA ASP A 249 7.33 3.46 0.27
C ASP A 249 6.06 2.61 0.30
N SER A 250 5.48 2.38 1.49
CA SER A 250 4.20 1.69 1.61
C SER A 250 3.03 2.47 1.00
N ALA A 251 2.99 3.79 1.17
CA ALA A 251 1.91 4.61 0.62
C ALA A 251 1.97 4.67 -0.92
N PHE A 252 3.17 4.77 -1.48
CA PHE A 252 3.40 4.89 -2.93
C PHE A 252 3.33 3.56 -3.69
N HIS A 253 3.23 2.44 -2.99
CA HIS A 253 2.85 1.16 -3.60
C HIS A 253 1.51 1.24 -4.36
N TYR A 254 0.63 2.14 -3.94
CA TYR A 254 -0.68 2.37 -4.57
C TYR A 254 -0.67 3.42 -5.68
N ARG A 255 0.50 3.78 -6.21
CA ARG A 255 0.60 4.74 -7.32
C ARG A 255 -0.10 4.22 -8.59
N GLY A 256 -0.94 5.05 -9.20
CA GLY A 256 -1.67 4.70 -10.42
C GLY A 256 -2.86 3.76 -10.22
N GLU A 257 -3.10 3.32 -8.99
CA GLU A 257 -4.27 2.56 -8.61
C GLU A 257 -5.36 3.48 -8.05
N VAL A 258 -6.61 3.07 -8.17
CA VAL A 258 -7.74 3.66 -7.43
C VAL A 258 -8.13 2.66 -6.35
N PRO A 259 -7.34 2.55 -5.28
CA PRO A 259 -7.57 1.53 -4.29
C PRO A 259 -8.84 1.82 -3.50
N ASP A 260 -9.56 0.76 -3.13
CA ASP A 260 -10.57 0.86 -2.10
C ASP A 260 -9.92 1.24 -0.76
N VAL A 261 -10.37 2.35 -0.17
CA VAL A 261 -9.80 2.92 1.05
C VAL A 261 -9.81 1.92 2.23
N GLN A 262 -10.83 1.07 2.32
CA GLN A 262 -10.88 0.02 3.35
C GLN A 262 -9.77 -1.02 3.15
N THR A 263 -9.53 -1.40 1.92
CA THR A 263 -8.44 -2.33 1.56
C THR A 263 -7.07 -1.74 1.91
N VAL A 264 -6.83 -0.47 1.57
CA VAL A 264 -5.60 0.24 1.94
C VAL A 264 -5.46 0.32 3.46
N GLY A 265 -6.51 0.76 4.15
CA GLY A 265 -6.51 0.87 5.61
C GLY A 265 -6.21 -0.45 6.31
N HIS A 266 -6.77 -1.56 5.80
CA HIS A 266 -6.51 -2.89 6.34
C HIS A 266 -5.06 -3.35 6.07
N LYS A 267 -4.58 -3.22 4.84
CA LYS A 267 -3.22 -3.66 4.46
C LYS A 267 -2.13 -2.85 5.17
N LEU A 268 -2.32 -1.53 5.30
CA LEU A 268 -1.36 -0.65 5.97
C LEU A 268 -1.58 -0.55 7.49
N GLY A 269 -2.66 -1.10 8.02
CA GLY A 269 -2.99 -1.02 9.44
C GLY A 269 -3.21 0.42 9.90
N VAL A 270 -3.90 1.24 9.08
CA VAL A 270 -4.23 2.64 9.38
C VAL A 270 -5.73 2.85 9.45
N ARG A 271 -6.12 3.83 10.27
CA ARG A 271 -7.51 4.22 10.45
C ARG A 271 -7.99 5.24 9.43
N ALA A 272 -7.12 6.11 8.96
CA ALA A 272 -7.47 7.12 7.97
C ALA A 272 -6.57 7.02 6.74
N VAL A 273 -7.13 7.34 5.58
CA VAL A 273 -6.41 7.45 4.32
C VAL A 273 -6.64 8.84 3.76
N PHE A 274 -5.53 9.53 3.47
CA PHE A 274 -5.51 10.80 2.80
C PHE A 274 -5.17 10.60 1.34
N LYS A 275 -5.95 11.17 0.44
CA LYS A 275 -5.73 11.13 -1.01
C LYS A 275 -6.01 12.49 -1.62
N GLY A 276 -5.38 12.76 -2.76
CA GLY A 276 -5.56 14.03 -3.43
C GLY A 276 -5.34 13.95 -4.92
N ARG A 277 -5.63 15.05 -5.60
CA ARG A 277 -5.41 15.26 -7.02
C ARG A 277 -4.76 16.60 -7.25
N VAL A 278 -3.84 16.65 -8.19
CA VAL A 278 -3.17 17.87 -8.62
C VAL A 278 -3.39 18.05 -10.12
N ALA A 279 -3.83 19.22 -10.54
CA ALA A 279 -3.92 19.60 -11.94
C ALA A 279 -3.32 20.99 -12.12
N GLN A 280 -2.47 21.15 -13.11
CA GLN A 280 -1.95 22.47 -13.49
C GLN A 280 -2.77 23.03 -14.65
N HIS A 281 -3.29 24.25 -14.47
CA HIS A 281 -4.01 25.00 -15.49
C HIS A 281 -3.32 26.35 -15.70
N GLY A 282 -2.47 26.43 -16.72
CA GLY A 282 -1.63 27.59 -16.95
C GLY A 282 -0.64 27.79 -15.80
N ASP A 283 -0.71 28.95 -15.14
CA ASP A 283 0.13 29.33 -14.00
C ASP A 283 -0.51 29.02 -12.63
N MET A 284 -1.63 28.29 -12.61
CA MET A 284 -2.35 27.91 -11.38
C MET A 284 -2.36 26.40 -11.17
N LEU A 285 -2.19 25.99 -9.92
CA LEU A 285 -2.38 24.62 -9.45
C LEU A 285 -3.77 24.50 -8.83
N ALA A 286 -4.57 23.56 -9.30
CA ALA A 286 -5.80 23.13 -8.66
C ALA A 286 -5.50 21.83 -7.90
N ILE A 287 -5.69 21.86 -6.58
CA ILE A 287 -5.44 20.72 -5.71
C ILE A 287 -6.72 20.39 -4.97
N SER A 288 -7.17 19.15 -5.07
CA SER A 288 -8.24 18.60 -4.23
C SER A 288 -7.67 17.56 -3.30
N ALA A 289 -8.07 17.61 -2.03
CA ALA A 289 -7.59 16.73 -0.99
C ALA A 289 -8.74 16.21 -0.14
N GLU A 290 -8.71 14.96 0.25
CA GLU A 290 -9.74 14.30 1.09
C GLU A 290 -9.11 13.35 2.09
N LEU A 291 -9.68 13.34 3.30
CA LEU A 291 -9.37 12.41 4.38
C LEU A 291 -10.58 11.52 4.64
N ILE A 292 -10.39 10.21 4.63
CA ILE A 292 -11.45 9.20 4.68
C ILE A 292 -11.15 8.21 5.81
N ASP A 293 -12.14 7.88 6.64
CA ASP A 293 -12.02 6.81 7.65
C ASP A 293 -12.05 5.44 6.92
N ALA A 294 -10.97 4.67 7.06
CA ALA A 294 -10.80 3.40 6.37
C ALA A 294 -11.71 2.27 6.88
N ARG A 295 -12.41 2.46 8.01
CA ARG A 295 -13.30 1.42 8.56
C ARG A 295 -14.64 1.36 7.86
N ASP A 296 -15.16 2.50 7.44
CA ASP A 296 -16.53 2.63 6.91
C ASP A 296 -16.65 3.50 5.65
N ASN A 297 -15.51 3.93 5.09
CA ASN A 297 -15.42 4.86 3.96
C ASN A 297 -16.11 6.22 4.22
N SER A 298 -16.30 6.60 5.50
CA SER A 298 -16.88 7.89 5.81
C SER A 298 -15.88 9.01 5.54
N HIS A 299 -16.38 10.06 4.91
CA HIS A 299 -15.62 11.26 4.63
C HIS A 299 -15.41 12.05 5.93
N ILE A 300 -14.15 12.27 6.33
CA ILE A 300 -13.78 13.01 7.53
C ILE A 300 -13.63 14.49 7.21
N TRP A 301 -12.89 14.78 6.13
CA TRP A 301 -12.57 16.13 5.70
C TRP A 301 -12.23 16.15 4.21
N GLY A 302 -12.45 17.28 3.54
CA GLY A 302 -12.03 17.51 2.18
C GLY A 302 -12.10 18.96 1.79
N GLN A 303 -11.15 19.40 0.97
CA GLN A 303 -11.00 20.78 0.55
C GLN A 303 -10.42 20.87 -0.87
N GLN A 304 -10.69 21.98 -1.53
CA GLN A 304 -10.11 22.33 -2.82
C GLN A 304 -9.35 23.65 -2.71
N TYR A 305 -8.17 23.68 -3.31
CA TYR A 305 -7.28 24.83 -3.33
C TYR A 305 -6.94 25.20 -4.76
N ILE A 306 -6.88 26.51 -5.01
CA ILE A 306 -6.35 27.07 -6.26
C ILE A 306 -5.24 28.03 -5.85
N ARG A 307 -3.99 27.70 -6.20
CA ARG A 307 -2.79 28.42 -5.77
C ARG A 307 -1.80 28.53 -6.94
N LYS A 308 -0.87 29.46 -6.85
CA LYS A 308 0.31 29.46 -7.74
C LYS A 308 1.32 28.42 -7.28
N PRO A 309 2.15 27.87 -8.17
CA PRO A 309 3.26 26.99 -7.77
C PRO A 309 4.21 27.60 -6.72
N SER A 310 4.38 28.95 -6.74
CA SER A 310 5.15 29.68 -5.74
C SER A 310 4.61 29.58 -4.31
N ASP A 311 3.30 29.29 -4.16
CA ASP A 311 2.61 29.29 -2.88
C ASP A 311 2.50 27.88 -2.26
N ILE A 312 3.19 26.90 -2.89
CA ILE A 312 3.06 25.48 -2.53
C ILE A 312 3.45 25.19 -1.08
N PHE A 313 4.38 25.92 -0.50
CA PHE A 313 4.76 25.80 0.90
C PHE A 313 3.63 26.14 1.85
N ALA A 314 3.07 27.36 1.66
CA ALA A 314 1.96 27.83 2.49
C ALA A 314 0.77 26.87 2.39
N LEU A 315 0.56 26.31 1.19
CA LEU A 315 -0.49 25.33 0.96
C LEU A 315 -0.23 24.00 1.68
N GLN A 316 0.99 23.49 1.67
CA GLN A 316 1.32 22.26 2.39
C GLN A 316 1.16 22.41 3.90
N GLU A 317 1.60 23.55 4.44
CA GLU A 317 1.38 23.89 5.86
C GLU A 317 -0.11 24.00 6.19
N GLU A 318 -0.89 24.66 5.32
CA GLU A 318 -2.35 24.78 5.45
C GLU A 318 -3.01 23.40 5.48
N ILE A 319 -2.70 22.53 4.51
CA ILE A 319 -3.22 21.16 4.44
C ILE A 319 -2.82 20.35 5.68
N ALA A 320 -1.56 20.40 6.12
CA ALA A 320 -1.09 19.65 7.27
C ALA A 320 -1.81 20.10 8.57
N LYS A 321 -2.04 21.39 8.76
CA LYS A 321 -2.80 21.93 9.88
C LYS A 321 -4.27 21.51 9.85
N GLU A 322 -4.90 21.60 8.70
CA GLU A 322 -6.30 21.17 8.55
C GLU A 322 -6.48 19.67 8.74
N MET A 323 -5.53 18.85 8.24
CA MET A 323 -5.51 17.42 8.51
C MET A 323 -5.41 17.09 9.99
N THR A 324 -4.47 17.71 10.72
CA THR A 324 -4.30 17.46 12.16
C THR A 324 -5.53 17.86 12.94
N ALA A 325 -6.18 18.97 12.59
CA ALA A 325 -7.45 19.38 13.16
C ALA A 325 -8.58 18.36 12.86
N ALA A 326 -8.66 17.86 11.62
CA ALA A 326 -9.65 16.85 11.20
C ALA A 326 -9.43 15.50 11.89
N LEU A 327 -8.18 15.10 12.09
CA LEU A 327 -7.79 13.91 12.85
C LEU A 327 -8.03 14.05 14.36
N ARG A 328 -8.34 15.29 14.83
CA ARG A 328 -8.51 15.64 16.25
C ARG A 328 -7.24 15.40 17.08
N VAL A 329 -6.08 15.54 16.46
CA VAL A 329 -4.80 15.53 17.15
C VAL A 329 -4.64 16.86 17.89
N ARG A 330 -4.37 16.79 19.18
CA ARG A 330 -4.06 18.00 19.98
C ARG A 330 -2.56 18.26 19.86
N LEU A 331 -2.22 19.37 19.24
CA LEU A 331 -0.84 19.79 19.09
C LEU A 331 -0.37 20.59 20.31
N THR A 332 0.86 20.36 20.73
CA THR A 332 1.58 21.27 21.61
C THR A 332 2.13 22.46 20.82
N GLY A 333 2.49 23.57 21.47
CA GLY A 333 3.07 24.71 20.77
C GLY A 333 4.42 24.41 20.07
N GLU A 334 5.15 23.39 20.53
CA GLU A 334 6.36 22.90 19.85
C GLU A 334 6.04 22.07 18.60
N GLU A 335 5.02 21.21 18.67
CA GLU A 335 4.54 20.43 17.53
C GLU A 335 3.96 21.32 16.45
N GLU A 336 3.21 22.38 16.81
CA GLU A 336 2.75 23.40 15.85
C GLU A 336 3.90 24.08 15.13
N LYS A 337 4.98 24.43 15.85
CA LYS A 337 6.19 25.02 15.25
C LYS A 337 6.90 24.04 14.31
N ARG A 338 6.98 22.75 14.67
CA ARG A 338 7.57 21.72 13.80
C ARG A 338 6.76 21.52 12.53
N LEU A 339 5.42 21.44 12.66
CA LEU A 339 4.52 21.29 11.52
C LEU A 339 4.60 22.47 10.54
N GLY A 340 4.79 23.71 11.05
CA GLY A 340 4.97 24.93 10.27
C GLY A 340 6.41 25.26 9.92
N LYS A 341 7.37 24.33 10.12
CA LYS A 341 8.78 24.58 9.83
C LYS A 341 9.00 24.71 8.32
N THR A 342 9.32 25.92 7.88
CA THR A 342 9.71 26.21 6.50
C THR A 342 11.24 26.12 6.39
N TYR A 343 11.74 25.23 5.57
CA TYR A 343 13.19 24.98 5.42
C TYR A 343 13.87 25.91 4.41
N THR A 344 13.11 26.60 3.56
CA THR A 344 13.61 27.62 2.61
C THR A 344 12.51 28.62 2.31
N ALA A 345 12.89 29.87 2.06
CA ALA A 345 11.99 30.92 1.56
C ALA A 345 12.00 31.02 0.03
N SER A 346 12.86 30.25 -0.66
CA SER A 346 12.99 30.26 -2.13
C SER A 346 12.09 29.20 -2.78
N PRO A 347 11.04 29.59 -3.50
CA PRO A 347 10.21 28.64 -4.24
C PRO A 347 11.02 27.82 -5.27
N GLU A 348 12.00 28.44 -5.92
CA GLU A 348 12.85 27.77 -6.91
C GLU A 348 13.78 26.74 -6.26
N ALA A 349 14.29 27.01 -5.04
CA ALA A 349 15.10 26.05 -4.30
C ALA A 349 14.27 24.81 -3.96
N TYR A 350 13.05 25.04 -3.50
CA TYR A 350 12.13 23.95 -3.17
C TYR A 350 11.70 23.14 -4.39
N GLU A 351 11.32 23.81 -5.47
CA GLU A 351 10.95 23.12 -6.70
C GLU A 351 12.08 22.19 -7.18
N ASN A 352 13.33 22.68 -7.17
CA ASN A 352 14.48 21.86 -7.51
C ASN A 352 14.68 20.70 -6.50
N TYR A 353 14.47 20.93 -5.21
CA TYR A 353 14.50 19.87 -4.21
C TYR A 353 13.46 18.77 -4.50
N LEU A 354 12.20 19.13 -4.80
CA LEU A 354 11.17 18.15 -5.15
C LEU A 354 11.54 17.33 -6.40
N LYS A 355 12.11 17.99 -7.43
CA LYS A 355 12.63 17.29 -8.62
C LYS A 355 13.78 16.36 -8.26
N GLY A 356 14.68 16.79 -7.38
CA GLY A 356 15.76 15.96 -6.85
C GLY A 356 15.23 14.72 -6.14
N ARG A 357 14.24 14.87 -5.26
CA ARG A 357 13.55 13.75 -4.58
C ARG A 357 12.85 12.82 -5.57
N TYR A 358 12.13 13.36 -6.52
CA TYR A 358 11.46 12.57 -7.56
C TYR A 358 12.44 11.67 -8.31
N TRP A 359 13.61 12.20 -8.73
CA TRP A 359 14.63 11.43 -9.42
C TRP A 359 15.34 10.43 -8.51
N PHE A 360 15.70 10.82 -7.30
CA PHE A 360 16.27 9.94 -6.29
C PHE A 360 15.37 8.70 -6.05
N ASN A 361 14.06 8.92 -5.95
CA ASN A 361 13.08 7.87 -5.70
C ASN A 361 12.85 6.90 -6.88
N LYS A 362 13.44 7.14 -8.05
CA LYS A 362 13.48 6.14 -9.14
C LYS A 362 14.43 4.97 -8.83
N GLN A 363 15.32 5.13 -7.87
CA GLN A 363 16.27 4.11 -7.41
C GLN A 363 17.08 3.50 -8.57
N THR A 364 17.60 4.34 -9.44
CA THR A 364 18.45 3.99 -10.58
C THR A 364 19.69 4.89 -10.60
N GLU A 365 20.79 4.43 -11.19
CA GLU A 365 22.01 5.23 -11.36
C GLU A 365 21.73 6.57 -12.06
N GLU A 366 20.96 6.56 -13.16
CA GLU A 366 20.50 7.78 -13.85
C GLU A 366 19.69 8.67 -12.90
N GLY A 367 18.80 8.07 -12.11
CA GLY A 367 17.98 8.79 -11.13
C GLY A 367 18.82 9.49 -10.07
N PHE A 368 19.85 8.83 -9.55
CA PHE A 368 20.76 9.45 -8.57
C PHE A 368 21.56 10.60 -9.17
N HIS A 369 22.10 10.45 -10.37
CA HIS A 369 22.81 11.54 -11.07
C HIS A 369 21.91 12.76 -11.34
N LYS A 370 20.68 12.55 -11.81
CA LYS A 370 19.69 13.62 -11.96
C LYS A 370 19.28 14.22 -10.61
N GLY A 371 19.16 13.38 -9.59
CA GLY A 371 18.93 13.85 -8.23
C GLY A 371 19.98 14.82 -7.76
N ILE A 372 21.28 14.49 -7.93
CA ILE A 372 22.42 15.36 -7.63
C ILE A 372 22.29 16.69 -8.36
N GLU A 373 22.04 16.67 -9.69
CA GLU A 373 21.92 17.89 -10.48
C GLU A 373 20.84 18.84 -9.93
N TYR A 374 19.68 18.30 -9.58
CA TYR A 374 18.58 19.10 -9.03
C TYR A 374 18.84 19.56 -7.59
N PHE A 375 19.46 18.74 -6.73
CA PHE A 375 19.83 19.18 -5.39
C PHE A 375 20.92 20.26 -5.44
N GLU A 376 21.89 20.20 -6.34
CA GLU A 376 22.88 21.24 -6.55
C GLU A 376 22.24 22.56 -7.04
N ARG A 377 21.26 22.48 -7.93
CA ARG A 377 20.46 23.65 -8.33
C ARG A 377 19.67 24.21 -7.13
N SER A 378 19.12 23.36 -6.29
CA SER A 378 18.38 23.76 -5.09
C SER A 378 19.26 24.57 -4.14
N ILE A 379 20.45 24.06 -3.76
CA ILE A 379 21.39 24.76 -2.87
C ILE A 379 22.05 25.97 -3.53
N THR A 380 22.09 26.03 -4.86
CA THR A 380 22.53 27.22 -5.60
C THR A 380 21.51 28.37 -5.47
N LYS A 381 20.21 28.03 -5.45
CA LYS A 381 19.11 29.00 -5.27
C LYS A 381 18.96 29.44 -3.82
N ASP A 382 19.22 28.55 -2.87
CA ASP A 382 19.26 28.86 -1.45
C ASP A 382 20.38 28.06 -0.76
N PRO A 383 21.55 28.66 -0.54
CA PRO A 383 22.66 27.99 0.14
C PRO A 383 22.39 27.64 1.61
N THR A 384 21.28 28.12 2.21
CA THR A 384 20.89 27.77 3.58
C THR A 384 19.87 26.63 3.65
N TYR A 385 19.47 26.09 2.49
CA TYR A 385 18.47 25.03 2.43
C TYR A 385 19.09 23.66 2.78
N ALA A 386 19.01 23.28 4.07
CA ALA A 386 19.65 22.09 4.64
C ALA A 386 19.21 20.78 3.96
N LEU A 387 17.92 20.63 3.59
CA LEU A 387 17.40 19.43 2.93
C LEU A 387 18.05 19.16 1.55
N GLY A 388 18.45 20.19 0.83
CA GLY A 388 19.19 20.02 -0.43
C GLY A 388 20.53 19.31 -0.25
N TYR A 389 21.26 19.65 0.83
CA TYR A 389 22.52 18.99 1.19
C TYR A 389 22.30 17.55 1.68
N ALA A 390 21.25 17.29 2.45
CA ALA A 390 20.89 15.92 2.84
C ALA A 390 20.54 15.05 1.63
N GLY A 391 19.81 15.58 0.66
CA GLY A 391 19.52 14.89 -0.60
C GLY A 391 20.76 14.53 -1.41
N LEU A 392 21.80 15.42 -1.41
CA LEU A 392 23.10 15.11 -2.02
C LEU A 392 23.78 13.95 -1.29
N ALA A 393 23.76 13.94 0.05
CA ALA A 393 24.34 12.85 0.84
C ALA A 393 23.68 11.50 0.50
N ASP A 394 22.34 11.46 0.46
CA ASP A 394 21.57 10.27 0.10
C ASP A 394 21.95 9.75 -1.30
N CYS A 395 22.08 10.64 -2.29
CA CYS A 395 22.45 10.24 -3.66
C CYS A 395 23.87 9.64 -3.71
N TYR A 396 24.85 10.22 -3.01
CA TYR A 396 26.22 9.71 -3.02
C TYR A 396 26.35 8.37 -2.27
N ILE A 397 25.61 8.14 -1.19
CA ILE A 397 25.50 6.83 -0.54
C ILE A 397 24.93 5.80 -1.53
N SER A 398 23.84 6.16 -2.20
CA SER A 398 23.18 5.25 -3.15
C SER A 398 24.10 4.90 -4.33
N LEU A 399 24.80 5.88 -4.92
CA LEU A 399 25.75 5.63 -6.00
C LEU A 399 26.90 4.70 -5.57
N ALA A 400 27.40 4.83 -4.32
CA ALA A 400 28.42 3.93 -3.78
C ALA A 400 27.86 2.51 -3.60
N ASN A 401 26.63 2.38 -3.08
CA ASN A 401 25.98 1.08 -2.88
C ASN A 401 25.65 0.37 -4.19
N PHE A 402 25.36 1.13 -5.25
CA PHE A 402 25.17 0.61 -6.60
C PHE A 402 26.48 0.30 -7.33
N GLY A 403 27.64 0.69 -6.74
CA GLY A 403 28.95 0.50 -7.36
C GLY A 403 29.22 1.46 -8.54
N ALA A 404 28.39 2.48 -8.74
CA ALA A 404 28.54 3.49 -9.78
C ALA A 404 29.70 4.46 -9.49
N VAL A 405 30.05 4.64 -8.22
CA VAL A 405 31.25 5.33 -7.76
C VAL A 405 31.98 4.48 -6.71
N SER A 406 33.27 4.77 -6.49
CA SER A 406 34.00 4.06 -5.42
C SER A 406 33.41 4.38 -4.04
N ALA A 407 33.46 3.42 -3.12
CA ALA A 407 33.06 3.61 -1.72
C ALA A 407 33.71 4.86 -1.11
N LYS A 408 35.03 5.01 -1.32
CA LYS A 408 35.80 6.16 -0.83
C LYS A 408 35.24 7.49 -1.34
N GLU A 409 34.91 7.58 -2.62
CA GLU A 409 34.35 8.80 -3.21
C GLU A 409 32.94 9.08 -2.67
N GLY A 410 32.03 8.09 -2.79
CA GLY A 410 30.62 8.28 -2.43
C GLY A 410 30.44 8.62 -0.96
N TYR A 411 31.03 7.83 -0.05
CA TYR A 411 30.89 8.07 1.39
C TYR A 411 31.64 9.31 1.89
N SER A 412 32.78 9.67 1.26
CA SER A 412 33.46 10.93 1.62
C SER A 412 32.63 12.15 1.26
N LYS A 413 31.99 12.16 0.09
CA LYS A 413 31.07 13.22 -0.33
C LYS A 413 29.80 13.22 0.52
N ALA A 414 29.22 12.05 0.79
CA ALA A 414 28.03 11.94 1.63
C ALA A 414 28.29 12.52 3.03
N ARG A 415 29.44 12.21 3.65
CA ARG A 415 29.83 12.79 4.93
C ARG A 415 29.90 14.31 4.87
N GLU A 416 30.59 14.87 3.86
CA GLU A 416 30.72 16.32 3.69
C GLU A 416 29.35 16.98 3.61
N TRP A 417 28.45 16.47 2.77
CA TRP A 417 27.13 17.03 2.57
C TRP A 417 26.22 16.88 3.79
N ALA A 418 26.21 15.71 4.44
CA ALA A 418 25.44 15.48 5.65
C ALA A 418 25.90 16.39 6.80
N GLN A 419 27.23 16.55 7.00
CA GLN A 419 27.76 17.47 8.00
C GLN A 419 27.41 18.93 7.68
N LYS A 420 27.36 19.31 6.41
CA LYS A 420 26.95 20.66 6.02
C LYS A 420 25.47 20.87 6.26
N ALA A 421 24.63 19.88 5.99
CA ALA A 421 23.20 19.91 6.33
C ALA A 421 23.00 20.12 7.84
N LEU A 422 23.69 19.35 8.70
CA LEU A 422 23.58 19.47 10.16
C LEU A 422 24.16 20.77 10.74
N LYS A 423 25.10 21.41 10.06
CA LYS A 423 25.55 22.76 10.45
C LYS A 423 24.48 23.82 10.22
N LEU A 424 23.60 23.61 9.26
CA LEU A 424 22.48 24.50 8.95
C LEU A 424 21.25 24.18 9.81
N ASP A 425 21.02 22.91 10.07
CA ASP A 425 19.90 22.40 10.86
C ASP A 425 20.27 21.09 11.55
N ASP A 426 20.61 21.17 12.84
CA ASP A 426 21.02 20.02 13.67
C ASP A 426 19.88 19.10 14.09
N THR A 427 18.65 19.41 13.66
CA THR A 427 17.45 18.59 13.88
C THR A 427 17.01 17.81 12.64
N LEU A 428 17.85 17.76 11.60
CA LEU A 428 17.51 17.14 10.32
C LEU A 428 17.72 15.63 10.36
N VAL A 429 16.62 14.89 10.41
CA VAL A 429 16.61 13.42 10.52
C VAL A 429 17.37 12.76 9.37
N GLU A 430 17.16 13.21 8.14
CA GLU A 430 17.79 12.69 6.94
C GLU A 430 19.30 12.76 7.02
N ALA A 431 19.85 13.85 7.52
CA ALA A 431 21.29 14.03 7.61
C ALA A 431 21.91 13.16 8.72
N HIS A 432 21.20 12.94 9.84
CA HIS A 432 21.62 11.99 10.87
C HIS A 432 21.60 10.55 10.35
N VAL A 433 20.57 10.14 9.58
CA VAL A 433 20.52 8.83 8.93
C VAL A 433 21.68 8.65 7.95
N SER A 434 21.94 9.65 7.10
CA SER A 434 23.08 9.58 6.16
C SER A 434 24.44 9.48 6.90
N LEU A 435 24.62 10.22 8.03
CA LEU A 435 25.84 10.08 8.83
C LEU A 435 25.94 8.73 9.53
N ALA A 436 24.83 8.17 10.03
CA ALA A 436 24.82 6.83 10.60
C ALA A 436 25.35 5.81 9.58
N SER A 437 24.83 5.85 8.34
CA SER A 437 25.32 4.97 7.25
C SER A 437 26.79 5.21 6.93
N VAL A 438 27.26 6.47 6.84
CA VAL A 438 28.69 6.76 6.62
C VAL A 438 29.56 6.15 7.72
N LYS A 439 29.15 6.30 8.98
CA LYS A 439 29.88 5.79 10.14
C LYS A 439 29.92 4.28 10.18
N THR A 440 28.78 3.64 9.90
CA THR A 440 28.62 2.18 9.94
C THR A 440 29.28 1.51 8.74
N ASP A 441 28.90 1.91 7.52
CA ASP A 441 29.24 1.16 6.31
C ASP A 441 30.68 1.39 5.86
N TYR A 442 31.20 2.60 6.08
CA TYR A 442 32.49 2.99 5.53
C TYR A 442 33.55 3.27 6.57
N GLU A 443 33.25 4.03 7.65
CA GLU A 443 34.27 4.40 8.65
C GLU A 443 34.50 3.29 9.70
N TRP A 444 33.51 2.39 9.90
CA TRP A 444 33.45 1.35 10.93
C TRP A 444 33.59 1.93 12.34
N ASP A 445 32.97 3.10 12.50
CA ASP A 445 32.81 3.77 13.78
C ASP A 445 31.42 3.47 14.34
N TRP A 446 31.27 2.24 14.86
CA TRP A 446 29.99 1.69 15.30
C TRP A 446 29.32 2.52 16.40
N LEU A 447 30.14 3.14 17.27
CA LEU A 447 29.64 3.95 18.38
C LEU A 447 29.00 5.25 17.89
N GLU A 448 29.68 5.99 17.02
CA GLU A 448 29.11 7.21 16.44
C GLU A 448 27.98 6.87 15.48
N GLY A 449 28.04 5.75 14.74
CA GLY A 449 26.92 5.26 13.91
C GLY A 449 25.66 5.00 14.73
N GLU A 450 25.78 4.28 15.86
CA GLU A 450 24.64 4.04 16.78
C GLU A 450 24.09 5.35 17.35
N LYS A 451 24.96 6.28 17.72
CA LYS A 451 24.58 7.58 18.26
C LYS A 451 23.79 8.43 17.23
N GLU A 452 24.25 8.51 16.00
CA GLU A 452 23.57 9.24 14.93
C GLU A 452 22.22 8.60 14.59
N ALA A 453 22.14 7.27 14.48
CA ALA A 453 20.89 6.56 14.25
C ALA A 453 19.87 6.76 15.38
N ARG A 454 20.32 6.69 16.65
CA ARG A 454 19.46 6.97 17.81
C ARG A 454 18.98 8.42 17.81
N ARG A 455 19.85 9.37 17.43
CA ARG A 455 19.48 10.77 17.32
C ARG A 455 18.40 11.01 16.27
N ALA A 456 18.49 10.33 15.13
CA ALA A 456 17.46 10.34 14.11
C ALA A 456 16.11 9.84 14.65
N ILE A 457 16.10 8.72 15.41
CA ILE A 457 14.88 8.17 16.04
C ILE A 457 14.31 9.12 17.10
N GLU A 458 15.14 9.78 17.90
CA GLU A 458 14.69 10.77 18.88
C GLU A 458 14.00 11.96 18.22
N LEU A 459 14.52 12.42 17.09
CA LEU A 459 13.99 13.55 16.33
C LEU A 459 12.68 13.19 15.62
N ASN A 460 12.60 11.98 15.04
CA ASN A 460 11.39 11.45 14.42
C ASN A 460 11.20 9.96 14.74
N PRO A 461 10.45 9.61 15.80
CA PRO A 461 10.19 8.22 16.18
C PRO A 461 9.41 7.41 15.12
N SER A 462 8.75 8.08 14.18
CA SER A 462 7.97 7.47 13.10
C SER A 462 8.74 7.37 11.77
N ASP A 463 10.03 7.69 11.75
CA ASP A 463 10.87 7.47 10.56
C ASP A 463 11.37 6.01 10.52
N ALA A 464 10.85 5.24 9.55
CA ALA A 464 11.23 3.83 9.37
C ALA A 464 12.70 3.68 8.96
N ARG A 465 13.26 4.63 8.19
CA ARG A 465 14.67 4.60 7.73
C ARG A 465 15.64 4.77 8.89
N ALA A 466 15.31 5.66 9.85
CA ALA A 466 16.12 5.86 11.06
C ALA A 466 16.19 4.56 11.89
N ARG A 467 15.09 3.80 11.97
CA ARG A 467 15.05 2.50 12.66
C ARG A 467 15.85 1.44 11.93
N VAL A 468 15.78 1.39 10.60
CA VAL A 468 16.59 0.47 9.78
C VAL A 468 18.08 0.80 9.93
N ALA A 469 18.47 2.08 9.89
CA ALA A 469 19.86 2.48 10.12
C ALA A 469 20.36 2.08 11.52
N HIS A 470 19.52 2.19 12.56
CA HIS A 470 19.86 1.71 13.90
C HIS A 470 19.99 0.17 13.94
N ALA A 471 19.06 -0.55 13.32
CA ALA A 471 19.10 -2.01 13.22
C ALA A 471 20.37 -2.49 12.52
N GLU A 472 20.85 -1.76 11.51
CA GLU A 472 22.07 -2.07 10.78
C GLU A 472 23.32 -2.04 11.66
N VAL A 473 23.48 -1.02 12.49
CA VAL A 473 24.55 -0.98 13.49
C VAL A 473 24.45 -2.14 14.49
N LEU A 474 23.23 -2.46 14.91
CA LEU A 474 22.99 -3.54 15.89
C LEU A 474 23.34 -4.91 15.33
N TRP A 475 22.92 -5.26 14.10
CA TRP A 475 23.28 -6.57 13.52
C TRP A 475 24.78 -6.71 13.27
N THR A 476 25.43 -5.62 12.86
CA THR A 476 26.86 -5.59 12.59
C THR A 476 27.65 -5.84 13.87
N THR A 477 27.28 -5.21 14.97
CA THR A 477 27.93 -5.37 16.27
C THR A 477 27.55 -6.68 16.97
N GLY A 478 26.56 -7.41 16.44
CA GLY A 478 26.10 -8.73 16.94
C GLY A 478 24.96 -8.67 17.93
N LYS A 479 24.31 -7.52 18.11
CA LYS A 479 23.11 -7.34 18.94
C LYS A 479 21.85 -7.73 18.16
N LEU A 480 21.78 -8.99 17.70
CA LEU A 480 20.79 -9.44 16.71
C LEU A 480 19.35 -9.37 17.21
N ASP A 481 19.08 -9.66 18.48
CA ASP A 481 17.73 -9.59 19.03
C ASP A 481 17.19 -8.15 19.07
N GLU A 482 18.04 -7.18 19.41
CA GLU A 482 17.72 -5.76 19.40
C GLU A 482 17.50 -5.27 17.96
N SER A 483 18.34 -5.70 17.02
CA SER A 483 18.20 -5.42 15.59
C SER A 483 16.85 -5.87 15.06
N ILE A 484 16.49 -7.14 15.26
CA ILE A 484 15.20 -7.70 14.86
C ILE A 484 14.02 -6.89 15.43
N GLN A 485 14.14 -6.39 16.66
CA GLN A 485 13.07 -5.55 17.25
C GLN A 485 12.96 -4.20 16.56
N GLU A 486 14.08 -3.52 16.26
CA GLU A 486 14.04 -2.25 15.54
C GLU A 486 13.52 -2.40 14.11
N THR A 487 13.91 -3.46 13.40
CA THR A 487 13.38 -3.73 12.05
C THR A 487 11.89 -4.07 12.07
N LYS A 488 11.41 -4.81 13.08
CA LYS A 488 9.96 -5.02 13.26
C LYS A 488 9.20 -3.71 13.51
N ARG A 489 9.77 -2.79 14.29
CA ARG A 489 9.18 -1.45 14.48
C ARG A 489 9.20 -0.63 13.19
N ALA A 490 10.27 -0.76 12.38
CA ALA A 490 10.30 -0.16 11.05
C ALA A 490 9.17 -0.70 10.17
N LEU A 491 8.92 -2.01 10.18
CA LEU A 491 7.82 -2.64 9.43
C LEU A 491 6.42 -2.29 9.95
N GLU A 492 6.26 -1.92 11.22
CA GLU A 492 5.00 -1.35 11.71
C GLU A 492 4.69 0.01 11.04
N LEU A 493 5.73 0.78 10.68
CA LEU A 493 5.64 2.09 10.02
C LEU A 493 5.67 1.96 8.49
N ASP A 494 6.28 0.89 7.97
CA ASP A 494 6.50 0.66 6.54
C ASP A 494 6.32 -0.83 6.17
N PRO A 495 5.08 -1.37 6.25
CA PRO A 495 4.83 -2.79 6.08
C PRO A 495 5.11 -3.33 4.67
N LEU A 496 5.07 -2.47 3.65
CA LEU A 496 5.32 -2.84 2.26
C LEU A 496 6.74 -2.50 1.78
N SER A 497 7.62 -2.02 2.67
CA SER A 497 9.02 -1.77 2.35
C SER A 497 9.75 -3.08 2.04
N ILE A 498 10.18 -3.24 0.79
CA ILE A 498 10.98 -4.39 0.38
C ILE A 498 12.30 -4.41 1.17
N ASN A 499 12.94 -3.25 1.35
CA ASN A 499 14.20 -3.12 2.08
C ASN A 499 14.09 -3.55 3.55
N SER A 500 13.01 -3.14 4.25
CA SER A 500 12.81 -3.54 5.65
C SER A 500 12.43 -5.02 5.78
N ASN A 501 11.69 -5.58 4.82
CA ASN A 501 11.38 -7.01 4.78
C ASN A 501 12.65 -7.85 4.49
N ASP A 502 13.51 -7.41 3.55
CA ASP A 502 14.82 -8.02 3.26
C ASP A 502 15.76 -7.95 4.47
N ALA A 503 15.84 -6.80 5.13
CA ALA A 503 16.61 -6.66 6.36
C ALA A 503 16.18 -7.68 7.42
N LEU A 504 14.87 -7.83 7.68
CA LEU A 504 14.35 -8.74 8.69
C LEU A 504 14.63 -10.21 8.35
N GLU A 505 14.46 -10.62 7.07
CA GLU A 505 14.78 -12.00 6.67
C GLU A 505 16.26 -12.31 6.85
N PHE A 506 17.12 -11.34 6.53
CA PHE A 506 18.56 -11.45 6.68
C PHE A 506 18.97 -11.48 8.16
N GLU A 507 18.39 -10.65 9.02
CA GLU A 507 18.59 -10.66 10.47
C GLU A 507 18.20 -12.01 11.09
N PHE A 508 17.07 -12.58 10.71
CA PHE A 508 16.71 -13.93 11.15
C PHE A 508 17.73 -14.97 10.70
N PHE A 509 18.25 -14.86 9.48
CA PHE A 509 19.31 -15.75 9.01
C PHE A 509 20.61 -15.59 9.83
N LEU A 510 21.04 -14.35 10.12
CA LEU A 510 22.21 -14.07 10.95
C LEU A 510 22.02 -14.59 12.39
N ALA A 511 20.83 -14.47 12.94
CA ALA A 511 20.44 -14.97 14.26
C ALA A 511 20.24 -16.51 14.30
N ARG A 512 20.45 -17.21 13.18
CA ARG A 512 20.22 -18.65 13.01
C ARG A 512 18.77 -19.09 13.19
N GLN A 513 17.84 -18.17 13.09
CA GLN A 513 16.39 -18.41 13.13
C GLN A 513 15.90 -18.76 11.71
N TYR A 514 16.39 -19.87 11.16
CA TYR A 514 16.27 -20.21 9.74
C TYR A 514 14.82 -20.39 9.26
N ASP A 515 13.92 -20.90 10.12
CA ASP A 515 12.49 -21.04 9.76
C ASP A 515 11.85 -19.67 9.59
N GLN A 516 12.15 -18.72 10.46
CA GLN A 516 11.64 -17.35 10.39
C GLN A 516 12.24 -16.60 9.19
N ALA A 517 13.52 -16.85 8.86
CA ALA A 517 14.14 -16.31 7.64
C ALA A 517 13.43 -16.80 6.37
N ILE A 518 13.10 -18.10 6.31
CA ILE A 518 12.37 -18.68 5.17
C ILE A 518 10.97 -18.10 5.04
N GLU A 519 10.24 -17.97 6.15
CA GLU A 519 8.89 -17.39 6.18
C GLU A 519 8.92 -15.92 5.76
N GLN A 520 9.87 -15.14 6.29
CA GLN A 520 9.99 -13.73 5.96
C GLN A 520 10.38 -13.51 4.49
N ALA A 521 11.33 -14.31 3.97
CA ALA A 521 11.68 -14.27 2.54
C ALA A 521 10.49 -14.60 1.63
N ALA A 522 9.58 -15.47 2.05
CA ALA A 522 8.34 -15.72 1.31
C ALA A 522 7.46 -14.46 1.26
N LYS A 523 7.35 -13.70 2.36
CA LYS A 523 6.61 -12.42 2.39
C LYS A 523 7.25 -11.37 1.48
N THR A 524 8.58 -11.27 1.49
CA THR A 524 9.31 -10.37 0.56
C THR A 524 8.99 -10.72 -0.89
N LEU A 525 8.92 -12.00 -1.24
CA LEU A 525 8.58 -12.48 -2.60
C LEU A 525 7.10 -12.31 -2.96
N GLU A 526 6.19 -12.18 -1.99
CA GLU A 526 4.81 -11.76 -2.24
C GLU A 526 4.74 -10.28 -2.64
N LEU A 527 5.64 -9.43 -2.13
CA LEU A 527 5.73 -8.02 -2.50
C LEU A 527 6.41 -7.84 -3.86
N ASP A 528 7.54 -8.53 -4.09
CA ASP A 528 8.24 -8.55 -5.38
C ASP A 528 8.73 -9.98 -5.72
N PRO A 529 8.04 -10.70 -6.61
CA PRO A 529 8.44 -12.03 -7.04
C PRO A 529 9.79 -12.10 -7.78
N LYS A 530 10.40 -10.97 -8.12
CA LYS A 530 11.70 -10.91 -8.79
C LYS A 530 12.83 -10.46 -7.86
N TYR A 531 12.56 -10.27 -6.57
CA TYR A 531 13.56 -9.79 -5.62
C TYR A 531 14.60 -10.88 -5.30
N ILE A 532 15.79 -10.72 -5.85
CA ILE A 532 16.84 -11.76 -5.86
C ILE A 532 17.35 -12.09 -4.47
N SER A 533 17.50 -11.07 -3.58
CA SER A 533 18.01 -11.27 -2.22
C SER A 533 17.16 -12.28 -1.44
N ALA A 534 15.84 -12.23 -1.58
CA ALA A 534 14.96 -13.16 -0.89
C ALA A 534 15.16 -14.63 -1.33
N TYR A 535 15.41 -14.87 -2.62
CA TYR A 535 15.80 -16.21 -3.08
C TYR A 535 17.15 -16.64 -2.49
N TYR A 536 18.11 -15.71 -2.43
CA TYR A 536 19.41 -15.98 -1.82
C TYR A 536 19.28 -16.33 -0.34
N VAL A 537 18.61 -15.48 0.48
CA VAL A 537 18.47 -15.71 1.92
C VAL A 537 17.71 -17.01 2.21
N ARG A 538 16.62 -17.25 1.50
CA ARG A 538 15.84 -18.48 1.63
C ARG A 538 16.66 -19.72 1.27
N GLY A 539 17.45 -19.64 0.19
CA GLY A 539 18.35 -20.70 -0.23
C GLY A 539 19.42 -21.02 0.79
N VAL A 540 20.13 -20.00 1.33
CA VAL A 540 21.17 -20.24 2.37
C VAL A 540 20.58 -20.72 3.69
N ALA A 541 19.36 -20.29 4.04
CA ALA A 541 18.64 -20.82 5.20
C ALA A 541 18.30 -22.31 5.03
N TYR A 542 17.86 -22.74 3.83
CA TYR A 542 17.67 -24.15 3.50
C TYR A 542 18.98 -24.95 3.56
N VAL A 543 20.10 -24.39 3.09
CA VAL A 543 21.43 -25.04 3.26
C VAL A 543 21.72 -25.31 4.73
N LYS A 544 21.51 -24.33 5.63
CA LYS A 544 21.74 -24.47 7.07
C LYS A 544 20.82 -25.49 7.75
N LYS A 545 19.67 -25.75 7.13
CA LYS A 545 18.74 -26.85 7.53
C LYS A 545 19.05 -28.19 6.83
N SER A 546 20.13 -28.30 6.05
CA SER A 546 20.48 -29.47 5.23
C SER A 546 19.42 -29.83 4.17
N MET A 547 18.56 -28.91 3.79
CA MET A 547 17.53 -29.05 2.75
C MET A 547 18.12 -28.62 1.39
N TYR A 548 19.10 -29.40 0.93
CA TYR A 548 19.93 -28.99 -0.22
C TYR A 548 19.16 -28.92 -1.55
N LYS A 549 18.13 -29.76 -1.72
CA LYS A 549 17.31 -29.76 -2.94
C LYS A 549 16.51 -28.47 -3.07
N GLU A 550 15.88 -28.07 -1.97
CA GLU A 550 15.11 -26.82 -1.88
C GLU A 550 16.04 -25.61 -2.05
N ALA A 551 17.21 -25.64 -1.39
CA ALA A 551 18.22 -24.60 -1.54
C ALA A 551 18.64 -24.38 -3.00
N MET A 552 18.98 -25.46 -3.71
CA MET A 552 19.38 -25.38 -5.11
C MET A 552 18.27 -24.81 -5.99
N ALA A 553 17.02 -25.23 -5.76
CA ALA A 553 15.89 -24.70 -6.50
C ALA A 553 15.70 -23.18 -6.33
N GLU A 554 15.94 -22.65 -5.12
CA GLU A 554 15.88 -21.21 -4.88
C GLU A 554 17.03 -20.45 -5.56
N PHE A 555 18.26 -20.96 -5.48
CA PHE A 555 19.41 -20.34 -6.15
C PHE A 555 19.27 -20.34 -7.68
N GLU A 556 18.74 -21.41 -8.25
CA GLU A 556 18.47 -21.51 -9.68
C GLU A 556 17.40 -20.50 -10.14
N LYS A 557 16.37 -20.24 -9.33
CA LYS A 557 15.39 -19.18 -9.59
C LYS A 557 16.05 -17.79 -9.58
N GLY A 558 16.89 -17.49 -8.58
CA GLY A 558 17.62 -16.22 -8.52
C GLY A 558 18.49 -16.00 -9.76
N VAL A 559 19.24 -17.01 -10.18
CA VAL A 559 20.07 -16.93 -11.40
C VAL A 559 19.22 -16.83 -12.67
N ALA A 560 18.05 -17.48 -12.73
CA ALA A 560 17.13 -17.36 -13.86
C ALA A 560 16.54 -15.94 -14.03
N ILE A 561 16.37 -15.20 -12.92
CA ILE A 561 15.92 -13.80 -12.93
C ILE A 561 17.06 -12.89 -13.42
N ALA A 562 18.27 -13.05 -12.89
CA ALA A 562 19.44 -12.26 -13.27
C ALA A 562 20.71 -13.12 -13.25
N ALA A 563 21.12 -13.58 -14.43
CA ALA A 563 22.18 -14.57 -14.62
C ALA A 563 23.57 -14.10 -14.13
N ASP A 564 23.83 -12.79 -14.15
CA ASP A 564 25.09 -12.17 -13.75
C ASP A 564 25.01 -11.44 -12.41
N ASN A 565 23.92 -11.57 -11.66
CA ASN A 565 23.83 -10.97 -10.34
C ASN A 565 24.77 -11.66 -9.34
N PRO A 566 25.72 -10.93 -8.68
CA PRO A 566 26.72 -11.53 -7.79
C PRO A 566 26.12 -12.28 -6.60
N SER A 567 25.00 -11.81 -6.04
CA SER A 567 24.30 -12.46 -4.91
C SER A 567 23.71 -13.82 -5.35
N ALA A 568 22.99 -13.85 -6.50
CA ALA A 568 22.43 -15.08 -7.06
C ALA A 568 23.52 -16.11 -7.36
N LEU A 569 24.61 -15.67 -8.01
CA LEU A 569 25.76 -16.53 -8.32
C LEU A 569 26.43 -17.05 -7.04
N THR A 570 26.57 -16.21 -6.01
CA THR A 570 27.16 -16.63 -4.73
C THR A 570 26.32 -17.71 -4.05
N GLY A 571 24.98 -17.55 -4.03
CA GLY A 571 24.09 -18.58 -3.51
C GLY A 571 24.28 -19.92 -4.22
N LEU A 572 24.26 -19.90 -5.55
CA LEU A 572 24.47 -21.09 -6.39
C LEU A 572 25.85 -21.73 -6.15
N GLY A 573 26.91 -20.91 -6.16
CA GLY A 573 28.29 -21.36 -5.90
C GLY A 573 28.48 -21.97 -4.52
N TYR A 574 27.87 -21.34 -3.49
CA TYR A 574 27.90 -21.87 -2.12
C TYR A 574 27.10 -23.19 -2.03
N GLY A 575 25.94 -23.27 -2.66
CA GLY A 575 25.16 -24.51 -2.74
C GLY A 575 25.95 -25.66 -3.38
N PHE A 576 26.67 -25.41 -4.48
CA PHE A 576 27.56 -26.39 -5.09
C PHE A 576 28.70 -26.78 -4.16
N ALA A 577 29.32 -25.80 -3.49
CA ALA A 577 30.44 -26.04 -2.58
C ALA A 577 30.05 -26.99 -1.43
N VAL A 578 28.96 -26.72 -0.73
CA VAL A 578 28.52 -27.52 0.43
C VAL A 578 27.93 -28.89 0.05
N THR A 579 27.51 -29.05 -1.21
CA THR A 579 27.04 -30.36 -1.74
C THR A 579 28.12 -31.18 -2.41
N GLY A 580 29.38 -30.74 -2.35
CA GLY A 580 30.55 -31.46 -2.91
C GLY A 580 30.70 -31.32 -4.43
N ARG A 581 29.92 -30.47 -5.09
CA ARG A 581 30.00 -30.18 -6.53
C ARG A 581 31.11 -29.16 -6.81
N ARG A 582 32.34 -29.52 -6.45
CA ARG A 582 33.50 -28.61 -6.49
C ARG A 582 33.70 -27.96 -7.85
N ALA A 583 33.69 -28.75 -8.95
CA ALA A 583 33.92 -28.21 -10.28
C ALA A 583 32.88 -27.18 -10.71
N ASP A 584 31.64 -27.30 -10.26
CA ASP A 584 30.59 -26.32 -10.56
C ASP A 584 30.75 -25.05 -9.69
N ALA A 585 31.15 -25.19 -8.43
CA ALA A 585 31.50 -24.04 -7.59
C ALA A 585 32.69 -23.22 -8.17
N GLU A 586 33.72 -23.89 -8.69
CA GLU A 586 34.87 -23.27 -9.35
C GLU A 586 34.47 -22.51 -10.63
N LYS A 587 33.50 -23.02 -11.43
CA LYS A 587 32.95 -22.28 -12.57
C LYS A 587 32.25 -20.99 -12.15
N VAL A 588 31.48 -21.04 -11.05
CA VAL A 588 30.83 -19.83 -10.51
C VAL A 588 31.87 -18.82 -10.01
N LEU A 589 32.91 -19.27 -9.31
CA LEU A 589 34.02 -18.40 -8.90
C LEU A 589 34.71 -17.74 -10.11
N ALA A 590 34.97 -18.50 -11.18
CA ALA A 590 35.51 -17.96 -12.42
C ALA A 590 34.59 -16.89 -13.03
N ARG A 591 33.27 -17.13 -13.01
CA ARG A 591 32.28 -16.15 -13.50
C ARG A 591 32.28 -14.88 -12.66
N LEU A 592 32.29 -14.96 -11.32
CA LEU A 592 32.39 -13.82 -10.44
C LEU A 592 33.70 -13.02 -10.65
N ASN A 593 34.82 -13.71 -10.89
CA ASN A 593 36.09 -13.06 -11.23
C ASN A 593 36.05 -12.34 -12.60
N GLU A 594 35.34 -12.87 -13.61
CA GLU A 594 35.15 -12.16 -14.87
C GLU A 594 34.24 -10.93 -14.70
N LEU A 595 33.19 -11.04 -13.91
CA LEU A 595 32.32 -9.91 -13.60
C LEU A 595 33.09 -8.79 -12.87
N SER A 596 33.97 -9.14 -11.91
CA SER A 596 34.75 -8.15 -11.16
C SER A 596 35.71 -7.31 -12.00
N LYS A 597 35.94 -7.69 -13.26
CA LYS A 597 36.73 -6.87 -14.22
C LYS A 597 35.90 -5.75 -14.87
N ARG A 598 34.60 -5.83 -14.80
CA ARG A 598 33.66 -4.93 -15.50
C ARG A 598 32.77 -4.12 -14.55
N GLU A 599 32.52 -4.67 -13.37
CA GLU A 599 31.64 -4.09 -12.36
C GLU A 599 32.15 -4.42 -10.95
N PHE A 600 31.67 -3.71 -9.97
CA PHE A 600 32.05 -3.98 -8.59
C PHE A 600 31.44 -5.30 -8.10
N VAL A 601 32.27 -6.26 -7.78
CA VAL A 601 31.92 -7.53 -7.12
C VAL A 601 32.69 -7.63 -5.81
N SER A 602 31.98 -7.51 -4.69
CA SER A 602 32.63 -7.62 -3.37
C SER A 602 33.35 -8.95 -3.20
N PRO A 603 34.62 -8.94 -2.79
CA PRO A 603 35.37 -10.17 -2.54
C PRO A 603 34.76 -11.08 -1.46
N VAL A 604 33.90 -10.55 -0.58
CA VAL A 604 33.18 -11.35 0.43
C VAL A 604 32.28 -12.41 -0.22
N TRP A 605 31.74 -12.16 -1.42
CA TRP A 605 30.97 -13.16 -2.15
C TRP A 605 31.79 -14.40 -2.47
N MET A 606 33.03 -14.21 -2.93
CA MET A 606 33.95 -15.31 -3.19
C MET A 606 34.41 -16.00 -1.89
N ALA A 607 34.65 -15.25 -0.83
CA ALA A 607 35.04 -15.79 0.49
C ALA A 607 33.98 -16.77 1.03
N LYS A 608 32.68 -16.50 0.83
CA LYS A 608 31.59 -17.41 1.22
C LYS A 608 31.66 -18.74 0.47
N ILE A 609 31.93 -18.72 -0.84
CA ILE A 609 32.07 -19.94 -1.65
C ILE A 609 33.30 -20.73 -1.23
N TYR A 610 34.46 -20.05 -1.04
CA TYR A 610 35.69 -20.71 -0.56
C TYR A 610 35.50 -21.31 0.84
N SER A 611 34.77 -20.62 1.73
CA SER A 611 34.41 -21.17 3.05
C SER A 611 33.60 -22.47 2.91
N GLY A 612 32.63 -22.52 1.98
CA GLY A 612 31.85 -23.71 1.68
C GLY A 612 32.68 -24.85 1.09
N LEU A 613 33.73 -24.55 0.30
CA LEU A 613 34.70 -25.51 -0.26
C LEU A 613 35.72 -26.00 0.77
N GLY A 614 35.82 -25.38 1.96
CA GLY A 614 36.84 -25.64 2.96
C GLY A 614 38.23 -25.04 2.62
N GLU A 615 38.30 -24.18 1.61
CA GLU A 615 39.54 -23.50 1.18
C GLU A 615 39.80 -22.25 2.00
N LYS A 616 40.20 -22.43 3.28
CA LYS A 616 40.35 -21.36 4.25
C LYS A 616 41.30 -20.24 3.79
N ASP A 617 42.44 -20.58 3.20
CA ASP A 617 43.45 -19.59 2.79
C ASP A 617 42.89 -18.65 1.71
N LYS A 618 42.20 -19.16 0.70
CA LYS A 618 41.58 -18.35 -0.34
C LYS A 618 40.40 -17.54 0.22
N ALA A 619 39.67 -18.10 1.20
CA ALA A 619 38.61 -17.37 1.87
C ALA A 619 39.20 -16.14 2.62
N PHE A 620 40.28 -16.31 3.36
CA PHE A 620 40.96 -15.20 4.06
C PHE A 620 41.57 -14.20 3.09
N GLU A 621 42.23 -14.65 1.99
CA GLU A 621 42.68 -13.75 0.94
C GLU A 621 41.57 -12.86 0.40
N SER A 622 40.40 -13.45 0.15
CA SER A 622 39.21 -12.69 -0.30
C SER A 622 38.70 -11.73 0.78
N LEU A 623 38.70 -12.13 2.06
CA LEU A 623 38.29 -11.25 3.16
C LEU A 623 39.26 -10.09 3.39
N GLU A 624 40.57 -10.32 3.26
CA GLU A 624 41.59 -9.24 3.34
C GLU A 624 41.41 -8.22 2.22
N ARG A 625 41.19 -8.67 0.99
CA ARG A 625 40.86 -7.77 -0.11
C ARG A 625 39.59 -6.96 0.18
N ALA A 626 38.53 -7.60 0.69
CA ALA A 626 37.32 -6.90 1.08
C ALA A 626 37.56 -5.83 2.16
N TYR A 627 38.43 -6.12 3.11
CA TYR A 627 38.88 -5.15 4.14
C TYR A 627 39.61 -3.96 3.52
N GLU A 628 40.57 -4.22 2.63
CA GLU A 628 41.40 -3.18 1.96
C GLU A 628 40.53 -2.31 1.04
N ASP A 629 39.63 -2.91 0.27
CA ASP A 629 38.72 -2.23 -0.65
C ASP A 629 37.58 -1.48 0.07
N ARG A 630 37.46 -1.65 1.40
CA ARG A 630 36.31 -1.15 2.15
C ARG A 630 34.99 -1.55 1.50
N SER A 631 34.89 -2.83 1.12
CA SER A 631 33.72 -3.40 0.42
C SER A 631 32.46 -3.36 1.31
N ILE A 632 31.65 -2.34 1.14
CA ILE A 632 30.70 -1.78 2.06
C ILE A 632 29.66 -2.77 2.57
N VAL A 633 28.83 -3.27 1.69
CA VAL A 633 27.60 -4.01 2.07
C VAL A 633 27.90 -5.40 2.65
N SER A 634 29.04 -5.99 2.31
CA SER A 634 29.32 -7.38 2.64
C SER A 634 30.19 -7.55 3.89
N VAL A 635 30.90 -6.50 4.31
CA VAL A 635 31.84 -6.53 5.45
C VAL A 635 31.12 -6.36 6.77
N ALA A 636 30.03 -5.60 6.79
CA ALA A 636 29.26 -5.28 7.99
C ALA A 636 28.77 -6.52 8.77
N TYR A 637 28.46 -7.62 8.10
CA TYR A 637 27.95 -8.83 8.76
C TYR A 637 28.92 -10.03 8.79
N ILE A 638 30.21 -9.82 8.55
CA ILE A 638 31.22 -10.89 8.64
C ILE A 638 31.19 -11.56 10.03
N LYS A 639 31.06 -10.75 11.10
CA LYS A 639 31.01 -11.22 12.48
C LYS A 639 29.90 -12.23 12.75
N THR A 640 28.74 -12.04 12.19
CA THR A 640 27.53 -12.81 12.51
C THR A 640 27.16 -13.85 11.45
N ASN A 641 27.70 -13.75 10.23
CA ASN A 641 27.28 -14.55 9.08
C ASN A 641 27.54 -16.06 9.24
N PRO A 642 26.50 -16.91 9.21
CA PRO A 642 26.65 -18.36 9.36
C PRO A 642 27.43 -19.04 8.23
N MET A 643 27.53 -18.44 7.02
CA MET A 643 28.29 -19.02 5.91
C MET A 643 29.80 -19.00 6.17
N LEU A 644 30.28 -18.16 7.09
CA LEU A 644 31.68 -18.02 7.50
C LEU A 644 32.01 -18.79 8.78
N ASP A 645 31.07 -19.55 9.35
CA ASP A 645 31.30 -20.36 10.56
C ASP A 645 32.53 -21.29 10.48
N PRO A 646 32.86 -21.91 9.30
CA PRO A 646 34.08 -22.72 9.19
C PRO A 646 35.39 -21.96 9.40
N LEU A 647 35.38 -20.62 9.30
CA LEU A 647 36.57 -19.75 9.47
C LEU A 647 36.75 -19.26 10.89
N ARG A 648 35.70 -19.30 11.76
CA ARG A 648 35.72 -18.67 13.10
C ARG A 648 36.77 -19.19 14.06
N SER A 649 37.14 -20.47 13.93
CA SER A 649 38.18 -21.08 14.78
C SER A 649 39.60 -20.72 14.36
N ASP A 650 39.81 -20.04 13.21
CA ASP A 650 41.11 -19.63 12.73
C ASP A 650 41.48 -18.27 13.36
N PRO A 651 42.72 -18.09 13.91
CA PRO A 651 43.13 -16.84 14.53
C PRO A 651 43.03 -15.60 13.61
N ARG A 652 43.18 -15.78 12.31
CA ARG A 652 43.07 -14.71 11.32
C ARG A 652 41.66 -14.08 11.33
N PHE A 653 40.61 -14.86 11.66
CA PHE A 653 39.25 -14.34 11.74
C PHE A 653 39.10 -13.35 12.89
N ALA A 654 39.62 -13.69 14.09
CA ALA A 654 39.61 -12.78 15.24
C ALA A 654 40.42 -11.51 14.99
N GLU A 655 41.58 -11.64 14.33
CA GLU A 655 42.43 -10.48 13.98
C GLU A 655 41.74 -9.56 12.96
N LEU A 656 41.06 -10.11 11.95
CA LEU A 656 40.27 -9.33 11.00
C LEU A 656 39.16 -8.53 11.71
N LEU A 657 38.36 -9.19 12.59
CA LEU A 657 37.32 -8.51 13.36
C LEU A 657 37.90 -7.39 14.24
N ARG A 658 39.03 -7.63 14.94
CA ARG A 658 39.69 -6.62 15.76
C ARG A 658 40.11 -5.38 14.95
N ARG A 659 40.63 -5.57 13.74
CA ARG A 659 40.97 -4.48 12.82
C ARG A 659 39.76 -3.70 12.32
N MET A 660 38.59 -4.32 12.34
CA MET A 660 37.31 -3.70 12.00
C MET A 660 36.59 -3.08 13.21
N ASN A 661 37.23 -3.08 14.39
CA ASN A 661 36.61 -2.65 15.65
C ASN A 661 35.40 -3.48 16.08
N LEU A 662 35.32 -4.79 15.74
CA LEU A 662 34.19 -5.71 16.02
C LEU A 662 34.51 -6.73 17.11
#